data_ee9d15203731d592d233a6ee14deca6b
#
_entry.id   ee9d15203731d592d233a6ee14deca6b
#
_cell.length_a   1.000
_cell.length_b   1.000
_cell.length_c   1.000
_cell.angle_alpha   90.00
_cell.angle_beta   90.00
_cell.angle_gamma   90.00
#
_symmetry.space_group_name_H-M   'P 1'
#
loop_
_entity.id
_entity.type
_entity.pdbx_description
1 polymer ?
#
loop_
_entity_poly.entity_id
_entity_poly.type
_entity_poly.pdbx_seq_one_letter_code
_entity_poly.pdbx_strand_id
1 'polypeptide(L)'
;MLNRFRVFLIISVLFLLSVITFSSTMESPDWSKNSIYFIMIDRFENGDNQNDVQTDSAIEYGKTNDKFNGGDIQGIIDRLDYIQGMGFNTIWITPPIANQWWDGEVNYGGYHGYWARNFKDIDEHFGDLNLYRKLVDEVHKRGMYIVQDIVANHTGNFFVYKDGKYMKNEKSVPSGPDSYPFNQNDYNDLKQRELNVYHWPSEIDPSNVYDSEFSQLDDLNTENPLVRRALKDAYNFWIEDLGVDGYRIDTAIYVPMDYWNDFFNGEDNIYDKARDVGKSDFFTYGEAWLTPDPYDNSAELKIKDYIDNGFKSMLDFPLYTDMSRVFREGKPTDFLAFRLLERQKQYDPSRMVTFIDNHDMARFYSTSDISSLKQALSLIYTIPGVPTLYYGTEQLFIETRATMFKNGFASGDKDNFNSDSPIYNMIRDLNKLRVENEVFRKGKIDILYSEKNGPGALAYTLTYESERYLVLLNTAQNRKYALGIDLDVEDGTKLSPVYILNLNDKDIVYERPLNILLNNKSFGVYKITDEIAKVKKSDLNVIINNLEDKTEFSNDFIIEGIANNAKQVKIIVDGNEKEYKSVDLNKKMNESFKVSIKLDDFTPGDHTIIVKAYGRIPIYTSYSELYRVNFDIPVKNLAEISDEIGDDNGFNGNYSYPLDSTYSNQNDITKVSINQIGKMMRLNIGMKEITDGWNPSNGFDHLVFMIYFDDPNKIGQKVLPKQDGFMPENKDWDYMIYATGWMSSAHRSLNSSEDNRGEVITPTPDIVVDKQNNEITFLIPLSLFETDNVDNWNVYITTWDYDGIEAVLRNVDLNPEIWTYGGAEKGSPRIMDDILINLK
;
A
#
# COMPACT_ATOMS: atom_id res chain seq x y z
N MET A 1 -57.77 -3.60 51.67
CA MET A 1 -57.59 -3.60 50.19
C MET A 1 -56.67 -2.49 49.70
N LEU A 2 -56.61 -1.32 50.26
CA LEU A 2 -55.81 -0.17 49.81
C LEU A 2 -54.25 -0.46 49.88
N ASN A 3 -53.78 -1.19 50.89
CA ASN A 3 -52.35 -1.49 51.05
C ASN A 3 -51.82 -2.53 50.08
N ARG A 4 -52.64 -3.45 49.58
CA ARG A 4 -52.24 -4.44 48.58
C ARG A 4 -52.14 -3.79 47.16
N PHE A 5 -52.96 -2.77 46.89
CA PHE A 5 -52.90 -2.04 45.62
C PHE A 5 -51.66 -1.12 45.52
N ARG A 6 -51.21 -0.52 46.65
CA ARG A 6 -50.01 0.29 46.67
C ARG A 6 -48.73 -0.54 46.51
N VAL A 7 -48.69 -1.73 47.09
CA VAL A 7 -47.53 -2.66 46.90
C VAL A 7 -47.47 -3.19 45.45
N PHE A 8 -48.64 -3.50 44.86
CA PHE A 8 -48.67 -3.93 43.43
C PHE A 8 -48.27 -2.80 42.46
N LEU A 9 -48.65 -1.55 42.71
CA LEU A 9 -48.30 -0.40 41.91
C LEU A 9 -46.79 -0.06 42.02
N ILE A 10 -46.19 -0.20 43.21
CA ILE A 10 -44.76 0.01 43.45
C ILE A 10 -43.96 -1.11 42.83
N ILE A 11 -44.40 -2.34 42.86
CA ILE A 11 -43.73 -3.47 42.17
C ILE A 11 -43.84 -3.35 40.65
N SER A 12 -45.00 -2.93 40.12
CA SER A 12 -45.15 -2.69 38.69
C SER A 12 -44.33 -1.50 38.18
N VAL A 13 -44.17 -0.43 38.96
CA VAL A 13 -43.29 0.70 38.62
C VAL A 13 -41.84 0.34 38.77
N LEU A 14 -41.44 -0.51 39.75
CA LEU A 14 -40.09 -1.05 39.85
C LEU A 14 -39.78 -2.05 38.73
N PHE A 15 -40.78 -2.82 38.24
CA PHE A 15 -40.59 -3.71 37.09
C PHE A 15 -40.58 -2.96 35.75
N LEU A 16 -41.26 -1.81 35.62
CA LEU A 16 -41.15 -0.94 34.45
C LEU A 16 -39.87 -0.08 34.44
N LEU A 17 -39.24 0.14 35.59
CA LEU A 17 -37.94 0.82 35.71
C LEU A 17 -36.72 -0.14 35.53
N SER A 18 -36.93 -1.46 35.51
CA SER A 18 -35.87 -2.45 35.34
C SER A 18 -35.71 -2.92 33.89
N VAL A 19 -36.35 -2.29 32.89
CA VAL A 19 -36.20 -2.62 31.46
C VAL A 19 -35.74 -1.41 30.65
N ILE A 20 -35.27 -0.36 31.32
CA ILE A 20 -34.39 0.61 30.64
C ILE A 20 -32.98 0.09 30.91
N THR A 21 -32.55 -0.92 30.20
CA THR A 21 -31.12 -1.12 29.94
C THR A 21 -30.69 0.11 29.15
N PHE A 22 -30.15 1.11 29.84
CA PHE A 22 -29.24 2.03 29.20
C PHE A 22 -28.12 1.18 28.69
N SER A 23 -28.11 0.84 27.41
CA SER A 23 -26.88 0.59 26.71
C SER A 23 -26.01 1.82 27.06
N SER A 24 -24.94 1.64 27.83
CA SER A 24 -24.01 2.73 28.10
C SER A 24 -23.42 3.08 26.75
N THR A 25 -23.94 4.12 26.12
CA THR A 25 -23.37 4.63 24.89
C THR A 25 -21.95 5.01 25.21
N MET A 26 -21.02 4.31 24.59
CA MET A 26 -19.59 4.58 24.76
C MET A 26 -19.29 5.94 24.14
N GLU A 27 -18.65 6.83 24.90
CA GLU A 27 -18.24 8.14 24.38
C GLU A 27 -17.17 7.97 23.30
N SER A 28 -17.13 8.88 22.35
CA SER A 28 -16.07 8.88 21.32
C SER A 28 -14.69 9.07 21.96
N PRO A 29 -13.67 8.33 21.51
CA PRO A 29 -12.31 8.47 22.04
C PRO A 29 -11.57 9.66 21.45
N ASP A 30 -10.36 9.94 21.94
CA ASP A 30 -9.32 10.64 21.17
C ASP A 30 -8.79 9.65 20.11
N TRP A 31 -9.30 9.75 18.88
CA TRP A 31 -8.98 8.82 17.78
C TRP A 31 -7.48 8.73 17.46
N SER A 32 -6.68 9.75 17.79
CA SER A 32 -5.22 9.68 17.66
C SER A 32 -4.57 8.59 18.53
N LYS A 33 -5.26 8.14 19.60
CA LYS A 33 -4.81 7.05 20.49
C LYS A 33 -5.17 5.67 19.98
N ASN A 34 -6.02 5.60 18.96
CA ASN A 34 -6.55 4.35 18.47
C ASN A 34 -5.62 3.73 17.43
N SER A 35 -5.70 2.43 17.34
CA SER A 35 -5.22 1.60 16.23
C SER A 35 -6.35 0.69 15.77
N ILE A 36 -6.43 0.46 14.48
CA ILE A 36 -7.53 -0.22 13.84
C ILE A 36 -7.08 -1.59 13.34
N TYR A 37 -7.84 -2.64 13.65
CA TYR A 37 -7.71 -3.94 13.03
C TYR A 37 -8.81 -4.11 11.98
N PHE A 38 -8.44 -4.20 10.71
CA PHE A 38 -9.36 -4.29 9.59
C PHE A 38 -9.69 -5.74 9.25
N ILE A 39 -10.98 -6.07 9.21
CA ILE A 39 -11.53 -7.42 9.06
C ILE A 39 -12.39 -7.49 7.79
N MET A 40 -12.11 -8.43 6.91
CA MET A 40 -13.07 -8.91 5.92
C MET A 40 -13.89 -10.02 6.55
N ILE A 41 -15.20 -9.80 6.74
CA ILE A 41 -16.08 -10.66 7.55
C ILE A 41 -15.99 -12.11 7.08
N ASP A 42 -16.24 -12.36 5.79
CA ASP A 42 -16.25 -13.70 5.20
C ASP A 42 -14.94 -14.48 5.33
N ARG A 43 -13.82 -13.78 5.52
CA ARG A 43 -12.48 -14.38 5.52
C ARG A 43 -11.85 -14.50 6.90
N PHE A 44 -12.51 -14.00 7.94
CA PHE A 44 -11.90 -13.90 9.26
C PHE A 44 -12.11 -15.18 10.08
N GLU A 45 -13.33 -15.50 10.48
CA GLU A 45 -13.64 -16.73 11.25
C GLU A 45 -15.07 -17.17 10.97
N ASN A 46 -15.27 -18.47 10.77
CA ASN A 46 -16.59 -19.11 10.66
C ASN A 46 -17.08 -19.51 12.05
N GLY A 47 -17.98 -18.74 12.64
CA GLY A 47 -18.55 -18.97 13.95
C GLY A 47 -19.86 -19.75 13.92
N ASP A 48 -20.62 -19.69 12.81
CA ASP A 48 -21.88 -20.42 12.62
C ASP A 48 -21.98 -21.01 11.21
N ASN A 49 -21.65 -22.27 11.06
CA ASN A 49 -21.69 -22.97 9.78
C ASN A 49 -23.11 -23.24 9.22
N GLN A 50 -24.16 -22.76 9.89
CA GLN A 50 -25.55 -22.93 9.41
C GLN A 50 -25.93 -21.82 8.44
N ASN A 51 -25.20 -20.70 8.43
CA ASN A 51 -25.42 -19.58 7.53
C ASN A 51 -24.54 -19.62 6.26
N ASP A 52 -23.60 -20.57 6.13
CA ASP A 52 -22.64 -20.65 5.02
C ASP A 52 -23.26 -20.65 3.62
N VAL A 53 -24.42 -21.28 3.45
CA VAL A 53 -25.07 -21.48 2.16
C VAL A 53 -26.51 -20.98 2.22
N GLN A 54 -26.89 -20.09 1.31
CA GLN A 54 -28.22 -19.47 1.24
C GLN A 54 -29.05 -19.99 0.06
N THR A 55 -28.44 -20.59 -0.95
CA THR A 55 -29.15 -21.19 -2.10
C THR A 55 -28.99 -22.70 -2.14
N ASP A 56 -29.98 -23.42 -2.73
CA ASP A 56 -29.95 -24.87 -2.88
C ASP A 56 -28.81 -25.36 -3.82
N SER A 57 -28.36 -24.48 -4.74
CA SER A 57 -27.31 -24.81 -5.70
C SER A 57 -25.90 -24.59 -5.11
N ALA A 58 -25.77 -23.87 -4.00
CA ALA A 58 -24.51 -23.45 -3.39
C ALA A 58 -23.54 -22.78 -4.40
N ILE A 59 -24.09 -22.03 -5.36
CA ILE A 59 -23.27 -21.31 -6.35
C ILE A 59 -22.47 -20.20 -5.71
N GLU A 60 -22.99 -19.60 -4.66
CA GLU A 60 -22.38 -18.51 -3.88
C GLU A 60 -21.34 -18.99 -2.86
N TYR A 61 -21.32 -20.28 -2.47
CA TYR A 61 -20.43 -20.82 -1.44
C TYR A 61 -19.34 -21.76 -2.01
N GLY A 62 -18.12 -21.66 -1.50
CA GLY A 62 -17.01 -22.55 -1.86
C GLY A 62 -15.68 -22.12 -1.24
N LYS A 63 -14.64 -22.92 -1.42
CA LYS A 63 -13.28 -22.65 -0.90
C LYS A 63 -12.39 -21.96 -1.93
N THR A 64 -12.97 -21.04 -2.68
CA THR A 64 -12.31 -20.28 -3.74
C THR A 64 -12.41 -18.80 -3.45
N ASN A 65 -11.59 -18.00 -4.14
CA ASN A 65 -11.58 -16.56 -3.93
C ASN A 65 -12.87 -15.86 -4.35
N ASP A 66 -13.51 -16.38 -5.39
CA ASP A 66 -14.72 -15.83 -6.02
C ASP A 66 -16.04 -16.14 -5.28
N LYS A 67 -16.00 -16.80 -4.11
CA LYS A 67 -17.19 -17.25 -3.38
C LYS A 67 -17.14 -16.91 -1.90
N PHE A 68 -18.29 -16.92 -1.24
CA PHE A 68 -18.36 -16.95 0.22
C PHE A 68 -17.62 -18.16 0.78
N ASN A 69 -16.87 -17.96 1.85
CA ASN A 69 -16.09 -19.00 2.51
C ASN A 69 -16.63 -19.36 3.90
N GLY A 70 -17.56 -18.57 4.44
CA GLY A 70 -18.29 -18.84 5.65
C GLY A 70 -17.89 -18.05 6.88
N GLY A 71 -16.98 -17.06 6.76
CA GLY A 71 -16.71 -16.13 7.86
C GLY A 71 -17.94 -15.27 8.18
N ASP A 72 -18.17 -14.99 9.49
CA ASP A 72 -19.40 -14.37 9.96
C ASP A 72 -19.20 -13.47 11.20
N ILE A 73 -20.27 -12.81 11.63
CA ILE A 73 -20.27 -11.92 12.79
C ILE A 73 -20.02 -12.70 14.10
N GLN A 74 -20.52 -13.95 14.22
CA GLN A 74 -20.24 -14.76 15.41
C GLN A 74 -18.75 -15.09 15.48
N GLY A 75 -18.11 -15.39 14.39
CA GLY A 75 -16.66 -15.62 14.31
C GLY A 75 -15.84 -14.41 14.74
N ILE A 76 -16.27 -13.19 14.37
CA ILE A 76 -15.62 -11.97 14.87
C ILE A 76 -15.74 -11.88 16.39
N ILE A 77 -16.93 -12.12 16.95
CA ILE A 77 -17.16 -12.12 18.41
C ILE A 77 -16.22 -13.10 19.10
N ASP A 78 -16.08 -14.30 18.57
CA ASP A 78 -15.26 -15.38 19.12
C ASP A 78 -13.76 -15.05 19.13
N ARG A 79 -13.30 -14.14 18.26
CA ARG A 79 -11.90 -13.74 18.10
C ARG A 79 -11.55 -12.35 18.64
N LEU A 80 -12.46 -11.63 19.28
CA LEU A 80 -12.18 -10.29 19.85
C LEU A 80 -10.99 -10.28 20.82
N ASP A 81 -10.81 -11.35 21.62
CA ASP A 81 -9.68 -11.45 22.54
C ASP A 81 -8.33 -11.59 21.80
N TYR A 82 -8.30 -12.22 20.62
CA TYR A 82 -7.11 -12.28 19.76
C TYR A 82 -6.73 -10.89 19.26
N ILE A 83 -7.69 -10.09 18.84
CA ILE A 83 -7.49 -8.72 18.35
C ILE A 83 -7.02 -7.82 19.49
N GLN A 84 -7.71 -7.85 20.64
CA GLN A 84 -7.34 -7.06 21.81
C GLN A 84 -5.96 -7.46 22.36
N GLY A 85 -5.56 -8.72 22.22
CA GLY A 85 -4.24 -9.24 22.63
C GLY A 85 -3.07 -8.61 21.87
N MET A 86 -3.29 -8.09 20.65
CA MET A 86 -2.33 -7.27 19.89
C MET A 86 -2.32 -5.79 20.31
N GLY A 87 -3.21 -5.39 21.23
CA GLY A 87 -3.33 -4.00 21.67
C GLY A 87 -4.23 -3.11 20.81
N PHE A 88 -4.97 -3.67 19.85
CA PHE A 88 -5.97 -2.92 19.10
C PHE A 88 -7.17 -2.59 19.99
N ASN A 89 -7.67 -1.39 19.80
CA ASN A 89 -8.86 -0.89 20.49
C ASN A 89 -9.97 -0.46 19.53
N THR A 90 -9.81 -0.68 18.22
CA THR A 90 -10.82 -0.44 17.20
C THR A 90 -10.80 -1.56 16.18
N ILE A 91 -11.98 -2.04 15.78
CA ILE A 91 -12.13 -2.89 14.60
C ILE A 91 -12.79 -2.10 13.48
N TRP A 92 -12.35 -2.33 12.24
CA TRP A 92 -13.02 -1.95 11.02
C TRP A 92 -13.46 -3.22 10.31
N ILE A 93 -14.72 -3.34 9.95
CA ILE A 93 -15.30 -4.49 9.25
C ILE A 93 -15.79 -4.08 7.87
N THR A 94 -15.62 -4.94 6.86
CA THR A 94 -16.26 -4.77 5.55
C THR A 94 -17.76 -4.60 5.69
N PRO A 95 -18.48 -4.04 4.69
CA PRO A 95 -19.92 -3.79 4.83
C PRO A 95 -20.67 -5.05 5.24
N PRO A 96 -21.39 -5.05 6.38
CA PRO A 96 -22.16 -6.22 6.84
C PRO A 96 -23.53 -6.31 6.20
N ILE A 97 -23.92 -5.33 5.36
CA ILE A 97 -25.25 -5.17 4.80
C ILE A 97 -25.61 -6.30 3.85
N ALA A 98 -26.92 -6.54 3.67
CA ALA A 98 -27.41 -7.57 2.75
C ALA A 98 -26.95 -7.30 1.31
N ASN A 99 -26.34 -8.29 0.69
CA ASN A 99 -25.67 -8.20 -0.61
C ASN A 99 -26.37 -8.97 -1.72
N GLN A 100 -25.99 -8.68 -2.96
CA GLN A 100 -26.09 -9.61 -4.07
C GLN A 100 -25.13 -10.77 -3.78
N TRP A 101 -25.65 -12.01 -3.61
CA TRP A 101 -24.81 -13.15 -3.23
C TRP A 101 -23.95 -13.66 -4.37
N TRP A 102 -24.51 -13.61 -5.60
CA TRP A 102 -23.85 -14.08 -6.80
C TRP A 102 -24.22 -13.22 -8.01
N ASP A 103 -23.23 -12.81 -8.77
CA ASP A 103 -23.40 -12.23 -10.10
C ASP A 103 -22.87 -13.21 -11.16
N GLY A 104 -23.79 -13.83 -11.90
CA GLY A 104 -23.44 -14.78 -12.96
C GLY A 104 -23.02 -14.13 -14.29
N GLU A 105 -23.02 -12.79 -14.40
CA GLU A 105 -22.42 -12.10 -15.56
C GLU A 105 -20.87 -12.10 -15.44
N VAL A 106 -20.36 -11.92 -14.22
CA VAL A 106 -18.93 -11.93 -13.93
C VAL A 106 -18.45 -13.20 -13.23
N ASN A 107 -19.36 -14.12 -12.88
CA ASN A 107 -19.08 -15.36 -12.13
C ASN A 107 -18.36 -15.11 -10.80
N TYR A 108 -18.89 -14.17 -9.98
CA TYR A 108 -18.29 -13.75 -8.72
C TYR A 108 -19.35 -13.54 -7.64
N GLY A 109 -18.95 -13.76 -6.39
CA GLY A 109 -19.81 -13.63 -5.21
C GLY A 109 -19.61 -12.34 -4.45
N GLY A 110 -20.71 -11.81 -3.86
CA GLY A 110 -20.71 -10.57 -3.06
C GLY A 110 -20.18 -10.72 -1.64
N TYR A 111 -19.37 -11.72 -1.33
CA TYR A 111 -18.84 -12.02 0.01
C TYR A 111 -18.06 -10.88 0.67
N HIS A 112 -17.60 -9.93 -0.12
CA HIS A 112 -16.86 -8.77 0.35
C HIS A 112 -17.73 -7.68 0.96
N GLY A 113 -19.06 -7.70 0.72
CA GLY A 113 -20.01 -6.80 1.32
C GLY A 113 -20.34 -5.52 0.53
N TYR A 114 -19.68 -5.27 -0.60
CA TYR A 114 -19.83 -4.00 -1.33
C TYR A 114 -20.97 -4.00 -2.36
N TRP A 115 -21.64 -5.11 -2.60
CA TRP A 115 -22.73 -5.22 -3.57
C TRP A 115 -24.12 -5.10 -2.92
N ALA A 116 -24.39 -3.91 -2.41
CA ALA A 116 -25.58 -3.64 -1.61
C ALA A 116 -26.91 -4.06 -2.28
N ARG A 117 -27.71 -4.83 -1.57
CA ARG A 117 -29.11 -5.17 -1.86
C ARG A 117 -30.08 -4.49 -0.90
N ASN A 118 -29.70 -4.41 0.37
CA ASN A 118 -30.45 -3.73 1.40
C ASN A 118 -29.52 -3.03 2.40
N PHE A 119 -29.57 -1.71 2.45
CA PHE A 119 -28.69 -0.90 3.29
C PHE A 119 -29.04 -0.93 4.79
N LYS A 120 -30.16 -1.52 5.20
CA LYS A 120 -30.65 -1.57 6.60
C LYS A 120 -30.76 -2.98 7.19
N ASP A 121 -30.25 -3.98 6.51
CA ASP A 121 -30.29 -5.37 6.98
C ASP A 121 -28.91 -6.00 6.88
N ILE A 122 -28.70 -7.10 7.58
CA ILE A 122 -27.45 -7.87 7.56
C ILE A 122 -27.56 -8.94 6.46
N ASP A 123 -26.41 -9.22 5.79
CA ASP A 123 -26.33 -10.34 4.86
C ASP A 123 -26.54 -11.66 5.61
N GLU A 124 -27.34 -12.52 5.03
CA GLU A 124 -27.76 -13.79 5.64
C GLU A 124 -26.58 -14.74 5.89
N HIS A 125 -25.48 -14.62 5.10
CA HIS A 125 -24.23 -15.35 5.36
C HIS A 125 -23.47 -14.83 6.58
N PHE A 126 -23.71 -13.58 7.00
CA PHE A 126 -23.01 -12.97 8.13
C PHE A 126 -23.79 -13.01 9.42
N GLY A 127 -25.12 -13.24 9.36
CA GLY A 127 -26.00 -13.33 10.51
C GLY A 127 -27.24 -12.48 10.42
N ASP A 128 -27.59 -11.78 11.52
CA ASP A 128 -28.77 -10.90 11.61
C ASP A 128 -28.48 -9.62 12.44
N LEU A 129 -29.42 -8.68 12.46
CA LEU A 129 -29.34 -7.44 13.23
C LEU A 129 -29.16 -7.66 14.75
N ASN A 130 -29.68 -8.76 15.31
CA ASN A 130 -29.51 -9.04 16.74
C ASN A 130 -28.09 -9.50 17.03
N LEU A 131 -27.53 -10.31 16.15
CA LEU A 131 -26.14 -10.75 16.24
C LEU A 131 -25.19 -9.58 16.05
N TYR A 132 -25.49 -8.67 15.12
CA TYR A 132 -24.70 -7.46 14.94
C TYR A 132 -24.73 -6.56 16.18
N ARG A 133 -25.91 -6.34 16.77
CA ARG A 133 -26.03 -5.61 18.05
C ARG A 133 -25.19 -6.26 19.15
N LYS A 134 -25.21 -7.60 19.22
CA LYS A 134 -24.34 -8.36 20.14
C LYS A 134 -22.86 -8.10 19.86
N LEU A 135 -22.43 -8.03 18.62
CA LEU A 135 -21.04 -7.69 18.26
C LEU A 135 -20.66 -6.31 18.80
N VAL A 136 -21.49 -5.29 18.54
CA VAL A 136 -21.25 -3.92 19.05
C VAL A 136 -21.15 -3.92 20.58
N ASP A 137 -22.07 -4.60 21.26
CA ASP A 137 -22.07 -4.72 22.72
C ASP A 137 -20.78 -5.41 23.26
N GLU A 138 -20.33 -6.48 22.59
CA GLU A 138 -19.11 -7.21 23.00
C GLU A 138 -17.83 -6.41 22.74
N VAL A 139 -17.80 -5.62 21.66
CA VAL A 139 -16.71 -4.66 21.36
C VAL A 139 -16.66 -3.58 22.45
N HIS A 140 -17.79 -2.93 22.74
CA HIS A 140 -17.88 -1.89 23.76
C HIS A 140 -17.58 -2.38 25.19
N LYS A 141 -18.02 -3.58 25.56
CA LYS A 141 -17.67 -4.20 26.86
C LYS A 141 -16.17 -4.35 27.08
N ARG A 142 -15.40 -4.50 26.01
CA ARG A 142 -13.93 -4.57 26.03
C ARG A 142 -13.25 -3.20 26.03
N GLY A 143 -14.04 -2.09 26.00
CA GLY A 143 -13.50 -0.76 25.81
C GLY A 143 -12.95 -0.49 24.40
N MET A 144 -13.40 -1.27 23.43
CA MET A 144 -13.05 -1.15 22.02
C MET A 144 -14.14 -0.41 21.24
N TYR A 145 -13.85 0.01 20.01
CA TYR A 145 -14.74 0.73 19.10
C TYR A 145 -14.94 -0.06 17.81
N ILE A 146 -16.05 0.20 17.12
CA ILE A 146 -16.36 -0.41 15.83
C ILE A 146 -16.57 0.66 14.75
N VAL A 147 -15.83 0.54 13.66
CA VAL A 147 -16.01 1.28 12.42
C VAL A 147 -16.62 0.36 11.39
N GLN A 148 -17.79 0.71 10.88
CA GLN A 148 -18.47 -0.02 9.82
C GLN A 148 -18.10 0.57 8.46
N ASP A 149 -17.81 -0.30 7.50
CA ASP A 149 -17.68 0.11 6.10
C ASP A 149 -19.05 0.41 5.49
N ILE A 150 -19.13 1.46 4.68
CA ILE A 150 -20.37 1.88 4.02
C ILE A 150 -20.11 2.24 2.55
N VAL A 151 -21.14 2.01 1.72
CA VAL A 151 -21.13 2.30 0.29
C VAL A 151 -22.24 3.30 -0.02
N ALA A 152 -21.91 4.42 -0.69
CA ALA A 152 -22.91 5.41 -1.12
C ALA A 152 -23.05 5.49 -2.65
N ASN A 153 -22.04 5.01 -3.39
CA ASN A 153 -21.94 5.16 -4.82
C ASN A 153 -22.88 4.22 -5.61
N HIS A 154 -23.04 2.96 -5.18
CA HIS A 154 -23.66 1.92 -6.01
C HIS A 154 -24.43 0.88 -5.20
N THR A 155 -25.20 0.07 -5.88
CA THR A 155 -25.75 -1.23 -5.42
C THR A 155 -24.99 -2.39 -6.07
N GLY A 156 -25.43 -3.63 -5.91
CA GLY A 156 -24.96 -4.75 -6.73
C GLY A 156 -25.32 -4.58 -8.22
N ASN A 157 -24.86 -5.47 -9.08
CA ASN A 157 -25.15 -5.51 -10.51
C ASN A 157 -26.52 -6.21 -10.77
N PHE A 158 -27.62 -5.47 -10.70
CA PHE A 158 -28.96 -5.99 -10.87
C PHE A 158 -29.56 -5.68 -12.24
N PHE A 159 -28.95 -4.78 -13.01
CA PHE A 159 -29.27 -4.54 -14.41
C PHE A 159 -27.97 -4.42 -15.23
N VAL A 160 -28.06 -4.64 -16.51
CA VAL A 160 -26.91 -4.60 -17.43
C VAL A 160 -27.26 -3.80 -18.68
N TYR A 161 -26.30 -3.07 -19.23
CA TYR A 161 -26.42 -2.38 -20.49
C TYR A 161 -25.82 -3.24 -21.62
N LYS A 162 -26.67 -3.78 -22.50
CA LYS A 162 -26.25 -4.64 -23.62
C LYS A 162 -26.99 -4.24 -24.90
N ASP A 163 -26.28 -4.21 -26.03
CA ASP A 163 -26.81 -3.86 -27.35
C ASP A 163 -27.61 -2.55 -27.37
N GLY A 164 -27.17 -1.54 -26.64
CA GLY A 164 -27.81 -0.23 -26.53
C GLY A 164 -29.09 -0.22 -25.69
N LYS A 165 -29.28 -1.17 -24.77
CA LYS A 165 -30.48 -1.29 -23.92
C LYS A 165 -30.13 -1.72 -22.51
N TYR A 166 -30.81 -1.13 -21.55
CA TYR A 166 -30.83 -1.62 -20.18
C TYR A 166 -31.76 -2.84 -20.05
N MET A 167 -31.26 -3.88 -19.41
CA MET A 167 -32.00 -5.12 -19.16
C MET A 167 -31.72 -5.59 -17.74
N LYS A 168 -32.66 -6.32 -17.15
CA LYS A 168 -32.43 -6.95 -15.85
C LYS A 168 -31.30 -7.97 -15.94
N ASN A 169 -30.46 -8.04 -14.94
CA ASN A 169 -29.47 -9.09 -14.79
C ASN A 169 -30.17 -10.40 -14.34
N GLU A 170 -30.51 -11.26 -15.31
CA GLU A 170 -31.20 -12.53 -15.04
C GLU A 170 -30.32 -13.57 -14.35
N LYS A 171 -29.01 -13.30 -14.21
CA LYS A 171 -28.03 -14.18 -13.56
C LYS A 171 -27.69 -13.72 -12.15
N SER A 172 -28.29 -12.64 -11.68
CA SER A 172 -28.13 -12.12 -10.32
C SER A 172 -28.88 -12.96 -9.28
N VAL A 173 -28.25 -13.25 -8.15
CA VAL A 173 -28.86 -13.94 -7.00
C VAL A 173 -28.52 -13.16 -5.71
N PRO A 174 -29.51 -12.64 -4.95
CA PRO A 174 -30.91 -12.44 -5.35
C PRO A 174 -31.07 -11.50 -6.55
N SER A 175 -32.29 -11.45 -7.09
CA SER A 175 -32.57 -10.84 -8.39
C SER A 175 -32.72 -9.32 -8.42
N GLY A 176 -32.55 -8.64 -7.29
CA GLY A 176 -32.67 -7.17 -7.21
C GLY A 176 -32.65 -6.64 -5.77
N PRO A 177 -32.58 -5.32 -5.59
CA PRO A 177 -32.66 -4.68 -4.28
C PRO A 177 -34.04 -4.87 -3.61
N ASP A 178 -34.06 -4.99 -2.29
CA ASP A 178 -35.27 -5.28 -1.51
C ASP A 178 -36.02 -4.03 -1.08
N SER A 179 -35.34 -2.88 -0.94
CA SER A 179 -35.85 -1.71 -0.27
C SER A 179 -36.11 -0.54 -1.21
N TYR A 180 -37.21 0.23 -0.92
CA TYR A 180 -37.46 1.50 -1.60
C TYR A 180 -36.46 2.59 -1.12
N PRO A 181 -35.90 3.45 -2.02
CA PRO A 181 -36.21 3.55 -3.44
C PRO A 181 -35.34 2.65 -4.33
N PHE A 182 -34.35 1.94 -3.79
CA PHE A 182 -33.32 1.19 -4.54
C PHE A 182 -33.91 0.06 -5.41
N ASN A 183 -35.09 -0.48 -5.04
CA ASN A 183 -35.80 -1.47 -5.85
C ASN A 183 -36.56 -0.85 -7.06
N GLN A 184 -36.35 0.44 -7.33
CA GLN A 184 -36.89 1.10 -8.53
C GLN A 184 -35.82 1.13 -9.62
N ASN A 185 -35.39 -0.05 -10.06
CA ASN A 185 -34.25 -0.29 -10.92
C ASN A 185 -34.61 -0.89 -12.32
N ASP A 186 -35.88 -0.80 -12.76
CA ASP A 186 -36.27 -1.20 -14.12
C ASP A 186 -36.36 0.01 -15.05
N TYR A 187 -35.37 0.19 -15.93
CA TYR A 187 -35.33 1.24 -16.94
C TYR A 187 -36.53 1.21 -17.90
N ASN A 188 -37.11 0.04 -18.17
CA ASN A 188 -38.23 -0.12 -19.09
C ASN A 188 -39.58 0.24 -18.44
N ASP A 189 -39.67 0.29 -17.10
CA ASP A 189 -40.82 0.88 -16.41
C ASP A 189 -40.65 2.40 -16.35
N LEU A 190 -41.52 3.11 -17.11
CA LEU A 190 -41.45 4.56 -17.22
C LEU A 190 -41.51 5.28 -15.85
N LYS A 191 -42.31 4.75 -14.90
CA LYS A 191 -42.45 5.35 -13.56
C LYS A 191 -41.17 5.21 -12.73
N GLN A 192 -40.54 4.04 -12.79
CA GLN A 192 -39.25 3.79 -12.10
C GLN A 192 -38.14 4.65 -12.72
N ARG A 193 -38.04 4.67 -14.03
CA ARG A 193 -37.06 5.51 -14.74
C ARG A 193 -37.23 7.01 -14.42
N GLU A 194 -38.49 7.53 -14.34
CA GLU A 194 -38.76 8.93 -14.00
C GLU A 194 -38.39 9.29 -12.55
N LEU A 195 -38.32 8.31 -11.62
CA LEU A 195 -37.80 8.51 -10.27
C LEU A 195 -36.30 8.79 -10.26
N ASN A 196 -35.58 8.39 -11.30
CA ASN A 196 -34.16 8.67 -11.50
C ASN A 196 -33.30 8.30 -10.28
N VAL A 197 -33.50 7.09 -9.76
CA VAL A 197 -32.78 6.56 -8.59
C VAL A 197 -31.37 6.17 -8.98
N TYR A 198 -31.18 5.70 -10.19
CA TYR A 198 -29.90 5.32 -10.79
C TYR A 198 -29.53 6.26 -11.92
N HIS A 199 -28.25 6.39 -12.20
CA HIS A 199 -27.81 6.97 -13.46
C HIS A 199 -28.08 5.98 -14.61
N TRP A 200 -28.54 6.53 -15.74
CA TRP A 200 -28.87 5.74 -16.92
C TRP A 200 -28.13 6.29 -18.15
N PRO A 201 -26.79 6.28 -18.19
CA PRO A 201 -26.06 6.84 -19.28
C PRO A 201 -26.34 6.06 -20.59
N SER A 202 -26.55 6.76 -21.70
CA SER A 202 -26.71 6.15 -23.03
C SER A 202 -25.38 5.73 -23.66
N GLU A 203 -24.29 6.28 -23.17
CA GLU A 203 -22.90 5.98 -23.50
C GLU A 203 -22.08 6.14 -22.23
N ILE A 204 -21.17 5.21 -21.98
CA ILE A 204 -20.24 5.31 -20.84
C ILE A 204 -19.18 6.35 -21.22
N ASP A 205 -19.09 7.44 -20.47
CA ASP A 205 -18.01 8.42 -20.57
C ASP A 205 -16.99 8.16 -19.44
N PRO A 206 -15.86 7.53 -19.72
CA PRO A 206 -14.84 7.25 -18.70
C PRO A 206 -14.26 8.50 -18.04
N SER A 207 -14.45 9.68 -18.63
CA SER A 207 -14.00 10.95 -18.05
C SER A 207 -14.96 11.50 -17.01
N ASN A 208 -16.21 11.04 -16.99
CA ASN A 208 -17.22 11.42 -15.98
C ASN A 208 -17.36 10.30 -14.93
N VAL A 209 -16.60 10.40 -13.86
CA VAL A 209 -16.58 9.40 -12.78
C VAL A 209 -17.83 9.41 -11.90
N TYR A 210 -18.74 10.39 -12.09
CA TYR A 210 -19.90 10.56 -11.22
C TYR A 210 -21.21 9.97 -11.76
N ASP A 211 -21.26 9.56 -13.04
CA ASP A 211 -22.43 8.99 -13.69
C ASP A 211 -22.12 7.75 -14.54
N SER A 212 -21.02 7.06 -14.22
CA SER A 212 -20.60 5.85 -14.91
C SER A 212 -20.60 4.64 -13.98
N GLU A 213 -21.06 3.49 -14.49
CA GLU A 213 -20.97 2.23 -13.75
C GLU A 213 -19.53 1.86 -13.46
N PHE A 214 -19.16 1.86 -12.18
CA PHE A 214 -17.87 1.35 -11.73
C PHE A 214 -17.91 -0.17 -11.66
N SER A 215 -17.08 -0.85 -12.42
CA SER A 215 -16.98 -2.32 -12.44
C SER A 215 -18.33 -3.02 -12.68
N GLN A 216 -19.21 -2.45 -13.52
CA GLN A 216 -20.55 -2.94 -13.84
C GLN A 216 -21.55 -2.92 -12.65
N LEU A 217 -21.28 -2.17 -11.60
CA LEU A 217 -22.19 -1.99 -10.47
C LEU A 217 -23.19 -0.89 -10.76
N ASP A 218 -24.45 -1.10 -10.33
CA ASP A 218 -25.54 -0.18 -10.61
C ASP A 218 -25.35 1.16 -9.89
N ASP A 219 -25.02 2.21 -10.63
CA ASP A 219 -24.63 3.51 -10.11
C ASP A 219 -25.81 4.33 -9.59
N LEU A 220 -25.74 4.75 -8.33
CA LEU A 220 -26.79 5.50 -7.68
C LEU A 220 -26.72 7.00 -8.02
N ASN A 221 -27.82 7.58 -8.44
CA ASN A 221 -27.92 9.02 -8.65
C ASN A 221 -27.91 9.77 -7.30
N THR A 222 -26.72 10.04 -6.79
CA THR A 222 -26.51 10.72 -5.51
C THR A 222 -26.85 12.22 -5.55
N GLU A 223 -27.10 12.81 -6.71
CA GLU A 223 -27.66 14.14 -6.89
C GLU A 223 -29.18 14.18 -6.60
N ASN A 224 -29.85 13.03 -6.70
CA ASN A 224 -31.28 12.90 -6.44
C ASN A 224 -31.60 13.03 -4.94
N PRO A 225 -32.44 14.01 -4.51
CA PRO A 225 -32.79 14.16 -3.10
C PRO A 225 -33.46 12.93 -2.48
N LEU A 226 -34.14 12.09 -3.27
CA LEU A 226 -34.74 10.84 -2.80
C LEU A 226 -33.69 9.84 -2.37
N VAL A 227 -32.64 9.68 -3.20
CA VAL A 227 -31.50 8.80 -2.93
C VAL A 227 -30.71 9.31 -1.72
N ARG A 228 -30.38 10.61 -1.67
CA ARG A 228 -29.69 11.24 -0.52
C ARG A 228 -30.39 10.97 0.80
N ARG A 229 -31.73 11.18 0.83
CA ARG A 229 -32.51 10.92 2.02
C ARG A 229 -32.47 9.45 2.42
N ALA A 230 -32.67 8.54 1.46
CA ALA A 230 -32.69 7.11 1.73
C ALA A 230 -31.34 6.59 2.26
N LEU A 231 -30.22 7.07 1.73
CA LEU A 231 -28.87 6.73 2.22
C LEU A 231 -28.62 7.34 3.61
N LYS A 232 -28.98 8.61 3.86
CA LYS A 232 -28.88 9.20 5.21
C LYS A 232 -29.74 8.44 6.22
N ASP A 233 -30.97 8.09 5.88
CA ASP A 233 -31.85 7.28 6.74
C ASP A 233 -31.24 5.90 7.04
N ALA A 234 -30.60 5.27 6.05
CA ALA A 234 -29.97 3.98 6.23
C ALA A 234 -28.76 4.10 7.18
N TYR A 235 -27.89 5.06 6.98
CA TYR A 235 -26.69 5.20 7.80
C TYR A 235 -26.97 5.79 9.19
N ASN A 236 -27.99 6.63 9.35
CA ASN A 236 -28.48 7.04 10.68
C ASN A 236 -29.00 5.85 11.50
N PHE A 237 -29.69 4.89 10.88
CA PHE A 237 -30.14 3.66 11.56
C PHE A 237 -28.98 2.89 12.23
N TRP A 238 -27.83 2.72 11.58
CA TRP A 238 -26.67 2.03 12.16
C TRP A 238 -26.08 2.78 13.35
N ILE A 239 -26.18 4.12 13.36
CA ILE A 239 -25.74 4.96 14.46
C ILE A 239 -26.72 4.88 15.63
N GLU A 240 -28.02 5.14 15.37
CA GLU A 240 -29.03 5.32 16.39
C GLU A 240 -29.49 3.99 17.03
N ASP A 241 -29.70 2.96 16.20
CA ASP A 241 -30.25 1.68 16.64
C ASP A 241 -29.20 0.62 16.98
N LEU A 242 -28.02 0.66 16.34
CA LEU A 242 -27.01 -0.36 16.48
C LEU A 242 -25.71 0.13 17.15
N GLY A 243 -25.49 1.44 17.19
CA GLY A 243 -24.46 2.04 18.04
C GLY A 243 -23.04 1.96 17.48
N VAL A 244 -22.84 1.98 16.16
CA VAL A 244 -21.50 2.05 15.52
C VAL A 244 -20.80 3.36 15.90
N ASP A 245 -19.44 3.35 15.94
CA ASP A 245 -18.63 4.48 16.41
C ASP A 245 -18.03 5.31 15.29
N GLY A 246 -18.08 4.79 14.07
CA GLY A 246 -17.54 5.46 12.90
C GLY A 246 -17.87 4.76 11.60
N TYR A 247 -17.53 5.41 10.48
CA TYR A 247 -17.64 4.88 9.12
C TYR A 247 -16.33 4.96 8.37
N ARG A 248 -15.95 3.89 7.72
CA ARG A 248 -15.12 3.94 6.52
C ARG A 248 -16.06 4.07 5.32
N ILE A 249 -15.76 4.96 4.42
CA ILE A 249 -16.63 5.31 3.29
C ILE A 249 -15.93 4.88 2.01
N ASP A 250 -16.52 3.84 1.40
CA ASP A 250 -16.07 3.27 0.15
C ASP A 250 -16.21 4.26 -1.01
N THR A 251 -15.29 4.17 -1.97
CA THR A 251 -15.35 4.88 -3.26
C THR A 251 -15.75 6.36 -3.16
N ALA A 252 -15.28 7.07 -2.13
CA ALA A 252 -15.64 8.47 -1.89
C ALA A 252 -15.34 9.39 -3.07
N ILE A 253 -14.37 9.02 -3.91
CA ILE A 253 -13.94 9.80 -5.09
C ILE A 253 -14.96 9.77 -6.23
N TYR A 254 -15.83 8.76 -6.29
CA TYR A 254 -16.85 8.58 -7.33
C TYR A 254 -18.19 9.25 -6.99
N VAL A 255 -18.31 9.83 -5.80
CA VAL A 255 -19.51 10.54 -5.34
C VAL A 255 -19.23 12.04 -5.30
N PRO A 256 -20.13 12.90 -5.86
CA PRO A 256 -19.94 14.34 -5.90
C PRO A 256 -19.74 14.96 -4.50
N MET A 257 -18.87 15.97 -4.40
CA MET A 257 -18.52 16.62 -3.14
C MET A 257 -19.71 17.30 -2.44
N ASP A 258 -20.69 17.78 -3.21
CA ASP A 258 -21.90 18.38 -2.63
C ASP A 258 -22.79 17.34 -1.93
N TYR A 259 -22.76 16.07 -2.36
CA TYR A 259 -23.39 14.99 -1.60
C TYR A 259 -22.71 14.82 -0.24
N TRP A 260 -21.36 14.76 -0.19
CA TRP A 260 -20.64 14.62 1.07
C TRP A 260 -20.88 15.79 2.01
N ASN A 261 -20.90 17.01 1.49
CA ASN A 261 -21.23 18.17 2.30
C ASN A 261 -22.64 18.09 2.89
N ASP A 262 -23.65 17.64 2.13
CA ASP A 262 -25.01 17.39 2.63
C ASP A 262 -25.05 16.23 3.64
N PHE A 263 -24.32 15.15 3.40
CA PHE A 263 -24.26 13.98 4.26
C PHE A 263 -23.69 14.28 5.65
N PHE A 264 -22.68 15.16 5.73
CA PHE A 264 -22.00 15.54 6.97
C PHE A 264 -22.54 16.80 7.64
N ASN A 265 -23.08 17.75 6.89
CA ASN A 265 -23.42 19.09 7.38
C ASN A 265 -24.85 19.52 7.03
N GLY A 266 -25.59 18.76 6.22
CA GLY A 266 -26.97 19.07 5.82
C GLY A 266 -28.01 18.79 6.91
N GLU A 267 -29.29 18.85 6.56
CA GLU A 267 -30.39 18.45 7.44
C GLU A 267 -30.36 16.94 7.68
N ASP A 268 -30.62 16.50 8.91
CA ASP A 268 -30.55 15.08 9.34
C ASP A 268 -29.20 14.39 9.05
N ASN A 269 -28.13 15.17 9.14
CA ASN A 269 -26.77 14.64 8.88
C ASN A 269 -26.31 13.64 9.97
N ILE A 270 -25.34 12.78 9.59
CA ILE A 270 -24.86 11.71 10.46
C ILE A 270 -24.16 12.20 11.73
N TYR A 271 -23.51 13.37 11.72
CA TYR A 271 -22.82 13.89 12.90
C TYR A 271 -23.78 14.42 13.96
N ASP A 272 -24.88 15.04 13.55
CA ASP A 272 -25.92 15.46 14.49
C ASP A 272 -26.56 14.23 15.14
N LYS A 273 -26.90 13.22 14.35
CA LYS A 273 -27.46 11.97 14.86
C LYS A 273 -26.52 11.24 15.81
N ALA A 274 -25.24 11.18 15.47
CA ALA A 274 -24.23 10.59 16.34
C ALA A 274 -24.12 11.35 17.70
N ARG A 275 -24.17 12.70 17.66
CA ARG A 275 -24.18 13.50 18.90
C ARG A 275 -25.44 13.25 19.75
N ASP A 276 -26.60 13.08 19.13
CA ASP A 276 -27.85 12.81 19.83
C ASP A 276 -27.78 11.50 20.64
N VAL A 277 -26.99 10.51 20.20
CA VAL A 277 -26.74 9.26 20.92
C VAL A 277 -25.42 9.25 21.73
N GLY A 278 -24.83 10.42 21.98
CA GLY A 278 -23.63 10.56 22.85
C GLY A 278 -22.30 10.37 22.17
N LYS A 279 -22.22 10.21 20.85
CA LYS A 279 -20.99 10.06 20.07
C LYS A 279 -20.53 11.41 19.52
N SER A 280 -19.88 12.21 20.37
CA SER A 280 -19.53 13.62 20.08
C SER A 280 -18.47 13.79 18.97
N ASP A 281 -17.62 12.79 18.75
CA ASP A 281 -16.60 12.75 17.70
C ASP A 281 -16.73 11.44 16.91
N PHE A 282 -17.87 11.27 16.23
CA PHE A 282 -18.12 10.14 15.34
C PHE A 282 -17.07 10.13 14.22
N PHE A 283 -16.33 9.01 14.07
CA PHE A 283 -15.19 8.95 13.19
C PHE A 283 -15.57 8.57 11.77
N THR A 284 -15.21 9.41 10.80
CA THR A 284 -15.40 9.10 9.39
C THR A 284 -14.08 9.24 8.63
N TYR A 285 -13.79 8.28 7.79
CA TYR A 285 -12.68 8.36 6.84
C TYR A 285 -13.07 7.78 5.49
N GLY A 286 -12.75 8.52 4.45
CA GLY A 286 -13.08 8.15 3.07
C GLY A 286 -11.97 7.40 2.39
N GLU A 287 -12.36 6.60 1.42
CA GLU A 287 -11.44 6.06 0.45
C GLU A 287 -11.39 6.97 -0.79
N ALA A 288 -10.20 7.48 -1.06
CA ALA A 288 -9.85 8.07 -2.33
C ALA A 288 -8.51 7.45 -2.77
N TRP A 289 -8.56 6.59 -3.76
CA TRP A 289 -7.34 5.93 -4.26
C TRP A 289 -6.50 6.92 -5.05
N LEU A 290 -5.57 7.56 -4.36
CA LEU A 290 -4.71 8.61 -4.88
C LEU A 290 -3.25 8.15 -4.84
N THR A 291 -2.67 7.94 -6.00
CA THR A 291 -1.29 7.46 -6.19
C THR A 291 -0.44 8.54 -6.84
N PRO A 292 0.04 9.54 -6.07
CA PRO A 292 0.79 10.66 -6.62
C PRO A 292 2.15 10.22 -7.15
N ASP A 293 2.67 10.93 -8.14
CA ASP A 293 4.06 10.81 -8.56
C ASP A 293 5.03 11.22 -7.44
N PRO A 294 6.32 10.80 -7.51
CA PRO A 294 7.33 11.29 -6.60
C PRO A 294 7.40 12.83 -6.61
N TYR A 295 7.44 13.43 -5.41
CA TYR A 295 7.45 14.89 -5.20
C TYR A 295 6.19 15.65 -5.66
N ASP A 296 5.12 14.96 -6.04
CA ASP A 296 3.82 15.55 -6.30
C ASP A 296 2.95 15.57 -5.02
N ASN A 297 2.27 16.68 -4.75
CA ASN A 297 1.38 16.87 -3.60
C ASN A 297 -0.10 17.03 -3.98
N SER A 298 -0.45 16.76 -5.23
CA SER A 298 -1.84 16.86 -5.71
C SER A 298 -2.81 16.01 -4.89
N ALA A 299 -2.36 14.83 -4.46
CA ALA A 299 -3.12 13.91 -3.64
C ALA A 299 -3.42 14.48 -2.24
N GLU A 300 -2.45 15.10 -1.56
CA GLU A 300 -2.67 15.76 -0.27
C GLU A 300 -3.62 16.95 -0.39
N LEU A 301 -3.55 17.70 -1.48
CA LEU A 301 -4.49 18.79 -1.76
C LEU A 301 -5.92 18.26 -1.96
N LYS A 302 -6.07 17.12 -2.64
CA LYS A 302 -7.37 16.46 -2.79
C LYS A 302 -7.90 15.92 -1.47
N ILE A 303 -7.06 15.29 -0.64
CA ILE A 303 -7.41 14.86 0.73
C ILE A 303 -7.87 16.05 1.56
N LYS A 304 -7.15 17.17 1.49
CA LYS A 304 -7.55 18.41 2.19
C LYS A 304 -8.94 18.87 1.77
N ASP A 305 -9.28 18.81 0.47
CA ASP A 305 -10.58 19.15 -0.04
C ASP A 305 -11.70 18.29 0.58
N TYR A 306 -11.50 16.97 0.73
CA TYR A 306 -12.44 16.09 1.44
C TYR A 306 -12.59 16.47 2.91
N ILE A 307 -11.48 16.75 3.62
CA ILE A 307 -11.52 17.18 5.02
C ILE A 307 -12.27 18.51 5.18
N ASP A 308 -12.00 19.48 4.32
CA ASP A 308 -12.67 20.79 4.33
C ASP A 308 -14.20 20.66 4.06
N ASN A 309 -14.66 19.59 3.40
CA ASN A 309 -16.07 19.30 3.11
C ASN A 309 -16.72 18.31 4.10
N GLY A 310 -16.07 17.99 5.22
CA GLY A 310 -16.73 17.35 6.37
C GLY A 310 -16.19 15.99 6.77
N PHE A 311 -15.33 15.34 5.99
CA PHE A 311 -14.64 14.13 6.44
C PHE A 311 -13.75 14.43 7.64
N LYS A 312 -13.73 13.54 8.64
CA LYS A 312 -12.82 13.67 9.78
C LYS A 312 -11.42 13.18 9.47
N SER A 313 -11.29 12.31 8.47
CA SER A 313 -10.06 11.68 8.02
C SER A 313 -10.23 11.09 6.63
N MET A 314 -9.14 10.63 6.05
CA MET A 314 -9.08 9.82 4.83
C MET A 314 -8.10 8.65 5.02
N LEU A 315 -8.23 7.61 4.21
CA LEU A 315 -7.17 6.61 4.01
C LEU A 315 -5.96 7.29 3.38
N ASP A 316 -4.79 7.11 3.98
CA ASP A 316 -3.55 7.80 3.61
C ASP A 316 -2.83 7.10 2.44
N PHE A 317 -3.49 7.06 1.28
CA PHE A 317 -2.94 6.48 0.05
C PHE A 317 -1.63 7.12 -0.40
N PRO A 318 -1.43 8.45 -0.29
CA PRO A 318 -0.15 9.04 -0.66
C PRO A 318 1.01 8.51 0.18
N LEU A 319 0.82 8.37 1.49
CA LEU A 319 1.83 7.76 2.38
C LEU A 319 2.06 6.29 2.03
N TYR A 320 0.98 5.50 1.84
CA TYR A 320 1.07 4.11 1.41
C TYR A 320 1.90 3.97 0.12
N THR A 321 1.67 4.84 -0.86
CA THR A 321 2.35 4.82 -2.16
C THR A 321 3.86 5.00 -1.99
N ASP A 322 4.30 6.03 -1.26
CA ASP A 322 5.73 6.26 -1.06
C ASP A 322 6.37 5.27 -0.08
N MET A 323 5.62 4.72 0.88
CA MET A 323 6.09 3.60 1.69
C MET A 323 6.32 2.35 0.84
N SER A 324 5.42 2.05 -0.10
CA SER A 324 5.58 0.94 -1.04
C SER A 324 6.84 1.14 -1.89
N ARG A 325 7.01 2.30 -2.50
CA ARG A 325 8.21 2.64 -3.26
C ARG A 325 9.49 2.46 -2.45
N VAL A 326 9.53 2.97 -1.23
CA VAL A 326 10.75 2.98 -0.41
C VAL A 326 11.05 1.63 0.22
N PHE A 327 10.08 0.95 0.79
CA PHE A 327 10.32 -0.29 1.54
C PHE A 327 10.20 -1.55 0.68
N ARG A 328 9.28 -1.60 -0.28
CA ARG A 328 9.07 -2.76 -1.15
C ARG A 328 9.96 -2.71 -2.39
N GLU A 329 10.03 -1.55 -3.03
CA GLU A 329 10.70 -1.38 -4.32
C GLU A 329 12.16 -0.91 -4.17
N GLY A 330 12.56 -0.43 -2.98
CA GLY A 330 13.92 0.05 -2.72
C GLY A 330 14.24 1.38 -3.40
N LYS A 331 13.25 2.26 -3.51
CA LYS A 331 13.41 3.62 -4.03
C LYS A 331 14.08 4.55 -3.02
N PRO A 332 14.50 5.76 -3.44
CA PRO A 332 15.10 6.75 -2.57
C PRO A 332 14.26 7.08 -1.34
N THR A 333 14.89 7.14 -0.17
CA THR A 333 14.19 7.52 1.07
C THR A 333 13.73 8.98 1.05
N ASP A 334 14.23 9.79 0.11
CA ASP A 334 13.82 11.18 -0.10
C ASP A 334 12.34 11.30 -0.53
N PHE A 335 11.77 10.29 -1.21
CA PHE A 335 10.33 10.24 -1.50
C PHE A 335 9.51 10.23 -0.22
N LEU A 336 9.87 9.36 0.71
CA LEU A 336 9.20 9.28 2.01
C LEU A 336 9.43 10.55 2.85
N ALA A 337 10.62 11.13 2.79
CA ALA A 337 10.92 12.40 3.46
C ALA A 337 10.02 13.54 2.96
N PHE A 338 9.85 13.66 1.64
CA PHE A 338 8.92 14.61 1.01
C PHE A 338 7.48 14.38 1.50
N ARG A 339 7.01 13.12 1.46
CA ARG A 339 5.64 12.76 1.85
C ARG A 339 5.34 13.07 3.31
N LEU A 340 6.25 12.75 4.21
CA LEU A 340 6.10 13.06 5.63
C LEU A 340 5.97 14.57 5.91
N LEU A 341 6.68 15.42 5.13
CA LEU A 341 6.58 16.88 5.24
C LEU A 341 5.28 17.41 4.63
N GLU A 342 4.86 16.93 3.45
CA GLU A 342 3.65 17.44 2.79
C GLU A 342 2.39 17.10 3.58
N ARG A 343 2.28 15.89 4.16
CA ARG A 343 1.17 15.52 5.03
C ARG A 343 0.93 16.56 6.13
N GLN A 344 1.95 16.88 6.92
CA GLN A 344 1.82 17.81 8.04
C GLN A 344 1.67 19.28 7.62
N LYS A 345 1.99 19.62 6.37
CA LYS A 345 1.80 20.94 5.81
C LYS A 345 0.36 21.17 5.34
N GLN A 346 -0.30 20.15 4.79
CA GLN A 346 -1.61 20.29 4.17
C GLN A 346 -2.78 20.03 5.12
N TYR A 347 -2.61 19.13 6.11
CA TYR A 347 -3.65 18.75 7.07
C TYR A 347 -3.05 18.29 8.42
N ASP A 348 -3.89 18.06 9.43
CA ASP A 348 -3.47 17.40 10.66
C ASP A 348 -3.30 15.88 10.44
N PRO A 349 -2.07 15.36 10.40
CA PRO A 349 -1.86 13.94 10.13
C PRO A 349 -2.25 13.02 11.29
N SER A 350 -2.50 13.55 12.49
CA SER A 350 -2.77 12.74 13.70
C SER A 350 -4.03 11.88 13.60
N ARG A 351 -4.93 12.24 12.72
CA ARG A 351 -6.20 11.51 12.49
C ARG A 351 -6.21 10.70 11.21
N MET A 352 -5.22 10.85 10.32
CA MET A 352 -5.17 10.14 9.04
C MET A 352 -5.02 8.63 9.26
N VAL A 353 -5.80 7.83 8.55
CA VAL A 353 -5.77 6.36 8.65
C VAL A 353 -4.61 5.81 7.82
N THR A 354 -3.54 5.42 8.51
CA THR A 354 -2.30 4.91 7.87
C THR A 354 -2.31 3.39 7.78
N PHE A 355 -1.84 2.85 6.68
CA PHE A 355 -1.84 1.41 6.41
C PHE A 355 -0.68 1.00 5.50
N ILE A 356 -0.40 -0.29 5.39
CA ILE A 356 0.64 -0.84 4.51
C ILE A 356 0.06 -1.78 3.43
N ASP A 357 -1.09 -2.36 3.67
CA ASP A 357 -1.89 -3.15 2.74
C ASP A 357 -3.38 -3.13 3.15
N ASN A 358 -4.26 -3.51 2.22
CA ASN A 358 -5.69 -3.69 2.45
C ASN A 358 -6.26 -4.79 1.53
N HIS A 359 -7.60 -4.89 1.45
CA HIS A 359 -8.29 -5.94 0.73
C HIS A 359 -8.33 -5.78 -0.81
N ASP A 360 -7.92 -4.62 -1.33
CA ASP A 360 -7.96 -4.28 -2.76
C ASP A 360 -6.57 -4.21 -3.40
N MET A 361 -5.54 -4.55 -2.66
CA MET A 361 -4.16 -4.54 -3.15
C MET A 361 -3.39 -5.77 -2.71
N ALA A 362 -2.30 -6.07 -3.41
CA ALA A 362 -1.41 -7.15 -3.03
C ALA A 362 -0.87 -6.96 -1.60
N ARG A 363 -0.83 -8.04 -0.82
CA ARG A 363 -0.25 -8.04 0.51
C ARG A 363 1.16 -7.44 0.49
N PHE A 364 1.49 -6.63 1.47
CA PHE A 364 2.82 -6.02 1.56
C PHE A 364 3.93 -7.08 1.52
N TYR A 365 3.75 -8.18 2.21
CA TYR A 365 4.73 -9.26 2.29
C TYR A 365 4.82 -10.10 1.00
N SER A 366 3.82 -10.10 0.13
CA SER A 366 3.85 -10.88 -1.14
C SER A 366 4.92 -10.41 -2.14
N THR A 367 5.34 -9.15 -2.03
CA THR A 367 6.31 -8.50 -2.92
C THR A 367 7.46 -7.83 -2.17
N SER A 368 7.68 -8.18 -0.89
CA SER A 368 8.76 -7.63 -0.07
C SER A 368 9.37 -8.69 0.85
N ASP A 369 10.49 -8.35 1.49
CA ASP A 369 11.07 -9.17 2.55
C ASP A 369 10.51 -8.82 3.94
N ILE A 370 10.69 -9.74 4.90
CA ILE A 370 10.19 -9.57 6.27
C ILE A 370 10.80 -8.36 7.00
N SER A 371 12.02 -7.95 6.64
CA SER A 371 12.67 -6.79 7.25
C SER A 371 12.03 -5.50 6.78
N SER A 372 11.70 -5.41 5.49
CA SER A 372 10.93 -4.31 4.89
C SER A 372 9.53 -4.20 5.52
N LEU A 373 8.82 -5.32 5.69
CA LEU A 373 7.54 -5.36 6.40
C LEU A 373 7.67 -4.79 7.83
N LYS A 374 8.69 -5.23 8.57
CA LYS A 374 8.94 -4.74 9.93
C LYS A 374 9.25 -3.24 9.95
N GLN A 375 10.01 -2.73 8.98
CA GLN A 375 10.29 -1.29 8.87
C GLN A 375 9.03 -0.48 8.58
N ALA A 376 8.20 -0.92 7.65
CA ALA A 376 6.95 -0.25 7.31
C ALA A 376 5.98 -0.20 8.51
N LEU A 377 5.81 -1.33 9.21
CA LEU A 377 5.05 -1.37 10.46
C LEU A 377 5.63 -0.42 11.51
N SER A 378 6.97 -0.44 11.73
CA SER A 378 7.61 0.47 12.69
C SER A 378 7.31 1.93 12.36
N LEU A 379 7.31 2.31 11.07
CA LEU A 379 7.02 3.66 10.64
C LEU A 379 5.60 4.08 11.00
N ILE A 380 4.56 3.35 10.56
CA ILE A 380 3.16 3.77 10.78
C ILE A 380 2.78 3.84 12.26
N TYR A 381 3.45 3.09 13.12
CA TYR A 381 3.23 3.17 14.57
C TYR A 381 4.02 4.28 15.27
N THR A 382 5.06 4.84 14.63
CA THR A 382 5.94 5.87 15.22
C THR A 382 5.83 7.24 14.56
N ILE A 383 4.82 7.45 13.71
CA ILE A 383 4.46 8.76 13.13
C ILE A 383 3.02 9.13 13.48
N PRO A 384 2.61 10.42 13.37
CA PRO A 384 1.22 10.82 13.48
C PRO A 384 0.31 10.15 12.44
N GLY A 385 -0.84 9.65 12.90
CA GLY A 385 -1.85 8.93 12.13
C GLY A 385 -2.61 7.94 13.02
N VAL A 386 -3.55 7.20 12.47
CA VAL A 386 -4.27 6.08 13.10
C VAL A 386 -3.83 4.80 12.39
N PRO A 387 -2.86 4.04 12.94
CA PRO A 387 -2.30 2.88 12.27
C PRO A 387 -3.36 1.79 12.12
N THR A 388 -3.50 1.29 10.90
CA THR A 388 -4.46 0.24 10.54
C THR A 388 -3.71 -0.98 10.04
N LEU A 389 -4.08 -2.14 10.57
CA LEU A 389 -3.57 -3.44 10.16
C LEU A 389 -4.69 -4.26 9.51
N TYR A 390 -4.47 -4.71 8.30
CA TYR A 390 -5.36 -5.64 7.63
C TYR A 390 -5.16 -7.06 8.17
N TYR A 391 -6.23 -7.80 8.46
CA TYR A 391 -6.19 -9.15 9.03
C TYR A 391 -5.23 -10.06 8.24
N GLY A 392 -4.52 -10.93 8.93
CA GLY A 392 -3.57 -11.88 8.32
C GLY A 392 -2.17 -11.32 8.05
N THR A 393 -1.98 -9.99 8.07
CA THR A 393 -0.63 -9.38 7.96
C THR A 393 0.27 -9.79 9.12
N GLU A 394 -0.28 -9.92 10.33
CA GLU A 394 0.40 -10.45 11.52
C GLU A 394 0.77 -11.93 11.41
N GLN A 395 0.19 -12.65 10.44
CA GLN A 395 0.46 -14.06 10.13
C GLN A 395 1.24 -14.24 8.82
N LEU A 396 1.72 -13.13 8.21
CA LEU A 396 2.50 -13.12 6.97
C LEU A 396 1.74 -13.68 5.76
N PHE A 397 0.48 -13.36 5.61
CA PHE A 397 -0.29 -13.75 4.44
C PHE A 397 0.29 -13.12 3.16
N ILE A 398 0.28 -13.90 2.08
CA ILE A 398 0.70 -13.48 0.74
C ILE A 398 -0.47 -13.34 -0.24
N GLU A 399 -1.56 -14.08 -0.01
CA GLU A 399 -2.80 -13.94 -0.77
C GLU A 399 -3.70 -12.89 -0.12
N THR A 400 -4.25 -11.98 -0.93
CA THR A 400 -4.93 -10.77 -0.44
C THR A 400 -6.15 -11.11 0.42
N ARG A 401 -6.97 -12.08 0.00
CA ARG A 401 -8.24 -12.44 0.64
C ARG A 401 -8.25 -13.87 1.23
N ALA A 402 -7.07 -14.38 1.59
CA ALA A 402 -6.96 -15.69 2.26
C ALA A 402 -7.74 -15.72 3.58
N THR A 403 -8.30 -16.87 3.94
CA THR A 403 -9.03 -17.02 5.20
C THR A 403 -8.10 -17.26 6.39
N MET A 404 -8.46 -16.69 7.55
CA MET A 404 -7.74 -16.94 8.81
C MET A 404 -8.09 -18.33 9.38
N PHE A 405 -9.30 -18.79 9.17
CA PHE A 405 -9.78 -20.10 9.66
C PHE A 405 -9.42 -21.24 8.71
N LYS A 406 -9.32 -22.43 9.29
CA LYS A 406 -9.02 -23.66 8.57
C LYS A 406 -10.07 -24.01 7.52
N ASN A 407 -9.64 -24.59 6.42
CA ASN A 407 -10.46 -25.09 5.31
C ASN A 407 -11.11 -24.02 4.42
N GLY A 408 -10.83 -22.72 4.58
CA GLY A 408 -11.21 -21.68 3.62
C GLY A 408 -10.14 -21.46 2.55
N PHE A 409 -10.39 -20.52 1.66
CA PHE A 409 -9.48 -20.15 0.57
C PHE A 409 -8.09 -19.80 1.10
N ALA A 410 -7.06 -20.38 0.51
CA ALA A 410 -5.65 -20.14 0.77
C ALA A 410 -5.22 -20.20 2.27
N SER A 411 -6.03 -20.83 3.15
CA SER A 411 -5.71 -20.94 4.60
C SER A 411 -4.47 -21.78 4.91
N GLY A 412 -3.95 -22.54 3.93
CA GLY A 412 -2.90 -23.54 4.14
C GLY A 412 -3.37 -24.74 5.00
N ASP A 413 -4.67 -25.00 5.03
CA ASP A 413 -5.35 -26.05 5.79
C ASP A 413 -5.07 -25.99 7.30
N LYS A 414 -4.89 -24.79 7.85
CA LYS A 414 -4.62 -24.54 9.27
C LYS A 414 -5.43 -23.35 9.78
N ASP A 415 -5.55 -23.27 11.11
CA ASP A 415 -6.06 -22.11 11.82
C ASP A 415 -4.92 -21.09 11.97
N ASN A 416 -5.11 -19.88 11.48
CA ASN A 416 -4.07 -18.86 11.40
C ASN A 416 -4.12 -17.83 12.55
N PHE A 417 -4.78 -18.10 13.67
CA PHE A 417 -4.84 -17.25 14.86
C PHE A 417 -3.69 -17.52 15.83
N ASN A 418 -2.44 -17.42 15.36
CA ASN A 418 -1.26 -17.70 16.17
C ASN A 418 -0.77 -16.44 16.92
N SER A 419 -1.09 -16.34 18.22
CA SER A 419 -0.64 -15.26 19.10
C SER A 419 0.86 -15.30 19.44
N ASP A 420 1.57 -16.39 19.14
CA ASP A 420 3.02 -16.49 19.31
C ASP A 420 3.79 -16.04 18.07
N SER A 421 3.11 -15.61 16.99
CA SER A 421 3.76 -15.06 15.80
C SER A 421 4.68 -13.90 16.17
N PRO A 422 5.93 -13.85 15.65
CA PRO A 422 6.83 -12.73 15.89
C PRO A 422 6.26 -11.37 15.44
N ILE A 423 5.46 -11.33 14.38
CA ILE A 423 4.83 -10.09 13.89
C ILE A 423 3.66 -9.69 14.79
N TYR A 424 2.83 -10.65 15.23
CA TYR A 424 1.79 -10.41 16.24
C TYR A 424 2.37 -9.74 17.51
N ASN A 425 3.44 -10.30 18.04
CA ASN A 425 4.11 -9.76 19.23
C ASN A 425 4.75 -8.38 18.98
N MET A 426 5.35 -8.18 17.82
CA MET A 426 5.89 -6.88 17.42
C MET A 426 4.80 -5.80 17.36
N ILE A 427 3.64 -6.10 16.77
CA ILE A 427 2.50 -5.19 16.68
C ILE A 427 1.97 -4.85 18.08
N ARG A 428 1.84 -5.83 18.96
CA ARG A 428 1.47 -5.58 20.38
C ARG A 428 2.42 -4.59 21.03
N ASP A 429 3.73 -4.78 20.88
CA ASP A 429 4.74 -3.94 21.49
C ASP A 429 4.76 -2.53 20.87
N LEU A 430 4.51 -2.40 19.57
CA LEU A 430 4.35 -1.12 18.87
C LEU A 430 3.07 -0.37 19.30
N ASN A 431 1.95 -1.07 19.45
CA ASN A 431 0.71 -0.49 19.99
C ASN A 431 0.94 0.07 21.40
N LYS A 432 1.60 -0.69 22.28
CA LYS A 432 1.96 -0.25 23.62
C LYS A 432 2.86 0.99 23.57
N LEU A 433 3.93 0.94 22.77
CA LEU A 433 4.87 2.05 22.61
C LEU A 433 4.15 3.35 22.19
N ARG A 434 3.22 3.24 21.23
CA ARG A 434 2.46 4.37 20.73
C ARG A 434 1.51 4.96 21.76
N VAL A 435 0.82 4.13 22.54
CA VAL A 435 -0.10 4.58 23.61
C VAL A 435 0.67 5.31 24.72
N GLU A 436 1.85 4.80 25.10
CA GLU A 436 2.69 5.36 26.16
C GLU A 436 3.40 6.67 25.76
N ASN A 437 3.55 6.98 24.45
CA ASN A 437 4.31 8.13 23.96
C ASN A 437 3.48 9.01 23.01
N GLU A 438 3.02 10.14 23.49
CA GLU A 438 2.15 11.06 22.74
C GLU A 438 2.83 11.66 21.51
N VAL A 439 4.15 11.79 21.52
CA VAL A 439 4.95 12.29 20.41
C VAL A 439 4.75 11.48 19.12
N PHE A 440 4.53 10.17 19.21
CA PHE A 440 4.25 9.34 18.01
C PHE A 440 2.84 9.55 17.43
N ARG A 441 1.97 10.20 18.19
CA ARG A 441 0.59 10.48 17.78
C ARG A 441 0.40 11.90 17.25
N LYS A 442 1.15 12.87 17.81
CA LYS A 442 0.97 14.32 17.60
C LYS A 442 2.28 15.07 17.27
N GLY A 443 3.42 14.37 17.20
CA GLY A 443 4.72 15.00 17.02
C GLY A 443 4.89 15.60 15.63
N LYS A 444 5.52 16.79 15.59
CA LYS A 444 5.98 17.41 14.35
C LYS A 444 7.25 16.71 13.86
N ILE A 445 7.30 16.42 12.57
CA ILE A 445 8.45 15.82 11.89
C ILE A 445 9.30 16.92 11.24
N ASP A 446 10.63 16.88 11.48
CA ASP A 446 11.60 17.68 10.77
C ASP A 446 12.68 16.73 10.20
N ILE A 447 12.85 16.73 8.86
CA ILE A 447 13.80 15.84 8.15
C ILE A 447 15.22 16.39 8.32
N LEU A 448 16.15 15.49 8.67
CA LEU A 448 17.57 15.81 8.88
C LEU A 448 18.49 15.25 7.80
N TYR A 449 18.15 14.07 7.29
CA TYR A 449 18.88 13.39 6.22
C TYR A 449 17.95 12.46 5.44
N SER A 450 18.10 12.40 4.15
CA SER A 450 17.47 11.42 3.24
C SER A 450 18.42 11.05 2.11
N GLU A 451 18.27 9.85 1.57
CA GLU A 451 19.03 9.37 0.41
C GLU A 451 18.24 9.65 -0.87
N LYS A 452 18.90 10.25 -1.86
CA LYS A 452 18.28 10.59 -3.16
C LYS A 452 18.58 9.58 -4.26
N ASN A 453 19.55 8.70 -4.05
CA ASN A 453 19.97 7.74 -5.06
C ASN A 453 19.79 6.31 -4.55
N GLY A 454 18.59 5.75 -4.74
CA GLY A 454 18.23 4.42 -4.33
C GLY A 454 18.00 4.24 -2.83
N PRO A 455 17.94 2.99 -2.37
CA PRO A 455 17.67 2.69 -0.96
C PRO A 455 18.82 3.13 -0.08
N GLY A 456 18.49 3.70 1.09
CA GLY A 456 19.53 4.22 1.98
C GLY A 456 18.99 4.68 3.33
N ALA A 457 19.71 5.61 3.95
CA ALA A 457 19.37 6.14 5.24
C ALA A 457 18.29 7.24 5.16
N LEU A 458 17.45 7.31 6.20
CA LEU A 458 16.58 8.44 6.51
C LEU A 458 16.76 8.78 7.99
N ALA A 459 16.87 10.06 8.29
CA ALA A 459 16.90 10.57 9.65
C ALA A 459 15.93 11.74 9.81
N TYR A 460 15.10 11.71 10.85
CA TYR A 460 14.21 12.82 11.18
C TYR A 460 14.00 12.93 12.68
N THR A 461 13.60 14.11 13.13
CA THR A 461 13.12 14.29 14.51
C THR A 461 11.62 14.29 14.58
N LEU A 462 11.10 13.80 15.72
CA LEU A 462 9.74 14.01 16.18
C LEU A 462 9.77 14.88 17.41
N THR A 463 8.97 15.95 17.43
CA THR A 463 8.90 16.90 18.55
C THR A 463 7.45 17.15 18.94
N TYR A 464 7.12 16.94 20.21
CA TYR A 464 5.84 17.29 20.80
C TYR A 464 6.05 17.86 22.20
N GLU A 465 5.59 19.08 22.45
CA GLU A 465 5.87 19.83 23.68
C GLU A 465 7.38 19.87 24.02
N SER A 466 7.81 19.31 25.15
CA SER A 466 9.22 19.22 25.55
C SER A 466 9.90 17.92 25.12
N GLU A 467 9.17 16.97 24.55
CA GLU A 467 9.74 15.68 24.15
C GLU A 467 10.27 15.74 22.72
N ARG A 468 11.49 15.27 22.53
CA ARG A 468 12.16 15.17 21.23
C ARG A 468 12.76 13.80 21.04
N TYR A 469 12.54 13.25 19.87
CA TYR A 469 13.07 11.94 19.47
C TYR A 469 13.77 12.04 18.12
N LEU A 470 14.88 11.31 17.97
CA LEU A 470 15.55 11.08 16.71
C LEU A 470 15.13 9.70 16.17
N VAL A 471 14.65 9.66 14.95
CA VAL A 471 14.37 8.42 14.22
C VAL A 471 15.43 8.23 13.14
N LEU A 472 16.02 7.04 13.12
CA LEU A 472 17.05 6.62 12.18
C LEU A 472 16.61 5.33 11.52
N LEU A 473 16.62 5.27 10.19
CA LEU A 473 16.37 4.02 9.47
C LEU A 473 17.28 3.89 8.23
N ASN A 474 17.49 2.67 7.80
CA ASN A 474 18.20 2.35 6.58
C ASN A 474 17.43 1.27 5.81
N THR A 475 16.97 1.59 4.60
CA THR A 475 16.18 0.70 3.75
C THR A 475 17.03 -0.19 2.83
N ALA A 476 18.34 0.07 2.73
CA ALA A 476 19.25 -0.68 1.89
C ALA A 476 19.56 -2.08 2.44
N GLN A 477 19.95 -3.00 1.54
CA GLN A 477 20.44 -4.35 1.88
C GLN A 477 21.84 -4.36 2.46
N ASN A 478 22.59 -3.26 2.35
CA ASN A 478 23.91 -3.04 2.93
C ASN A 478 23.85 -1.96 4.02
N ARG A 479 24.93 -1.83 4.79
CA ARG A 479 25.05 -0.74 5.77
C ARG A 479 25.25 0.60 5.08
N LYS A 480 24.56 1.64 5.58
CA LYS A 480 24.61 3.01 5.08
C LYS A 480 24.87 4.02 6.20
N TYR A 481 25.58 5.07 5.89
CA TYR A 481 25.70 6.23 6.79
C TYR A 481 24.50 7.14 6.64
N ALA A 482 23.98 7.60 7.79
CA ALA A 482 23.23 8.85 7.86
C ALA A 482 24.22 9.95 8.23
N LEU A 483 24.28 11.01 7.44
CA LEU A 483 25.39 11.96 7.44
C LEU A 483 24.91 13.38 7.73
N GLY A 484 25.76 14.18 8.42
CA GLY A 484 25.54 15.60 8.60
C GLY A 484 24.36 15.96 9.51
N ILE A 485 23.92 15.05 10.39
CA ILE A 485 22.75 15.26 11.27
C ILE A 485 23.07 16.32 12.32
N ASP A 486 22.32 17.42 12.30
CA ASP A 486 22.37 18.48 13.31
C ASP A 486 21.07 18.51 14.13
N LEU A 487 21.17 18.22 15.42
CA LEU A 487 20.04 18.16 16.36
C LEU A 487 19.78 19.49 17.09
N ASP A 488 20.61 20.49 16.91
CA ASP A 488 20.60 21.75 17.67
C ASP A 488 20.59 21.51 19.20
N VAL A 489 21.52 20.64 19.64
CA VAL A 489 21.80 20.36 21.07
C VAL A 489 23.30 20.40 21.31
N GLU A 490 23.73 20.40 22.59
CA GLU A 490 25.14 20.42 22.97
C GLU A 490 25.86 19.11 22.64
N ASP A 491 27.15 19.20 22.30
CA ASP A 491 28.02 18.03 22.17
C ASP A 491 28.04 17.25 23.49
N GLY A 492 27.86 15.97 23.43
CA GLY A 492 27.75 15.07 24.57
C GLY A 492 26.34 14.69 24.95
N THR A 493 25.30 15.34 24.38
CA THR A 493 23.90 14.96 24.64
C THR A 493 23.70 13.49 24.35
N LYS A 494 23.07 12.76 25.27
CA LYS A 494 22.74 11.35 25.10
C LYS A 494 21.42 11.18 24.36
N LEU A 495 21.42 10.26 23.39
CA LEU A 495 20.26 9.81 22.66
C LEU A 495 19.98 8.38 23.11
N SER A 496 18.95 8.20 23.94
CA SER A 496 18.66 6.89 24.56
C SER A 496 17.68 6.09 23.71
N PRO A 497 17.95 4.80 23.43
CA PRO A 497 17.10 3.95 22.61
C PRO A 497 15.74 3.73 23.26
N VAL A 498 14.67 3.83 22.47
CA VAL A 498 13.29 3.59 22.90
C VAL A 498 12.69 2.42 22.11
N TYR A 499 13.02 2.33 20.83
CA TYR A 499 12.63 1.21 19.97
C TYR A 499 13.75 0.92 18.96
N ILE A 500 14.13 -0.34 18.84
CA ILE A 500 15.26 -0.75 18.02
C ILE A 500 14.91 -1.99 17.18
N LEU A 501 15.13 -1.88 15.90
CA LEU A 501 15.07 -2.98 14.93
C LEU A 501 16.41 -3.06 14.18
N ASN A 502 17.17 -4.13 14.37
CA ASN A 502 18.46 -4.39 13.75
C ASN A 502 19.51 -3.26 13.94
N LEU A 503 19.51 -2.60 15.08
CA LEU A 503 20.54 -1.62 15.50
C LEU A 503 21.07 -1.98 16.90
N ASN A 504 22.10 -1.29 17.35
CA ASN A 504 22.59 -1.44 18.72
C ASN A 504 21.62 -0.77 19.72
N ASP A 505 21.26 -1.54 20.74
CA ASP A 505 20.45 -1.05 21.86
C ASP A 505 21.37 -0.36 22.91
N LYS A 506 21.97 0.77 22.52
CA LYS A 506 22.86 1.59 23.37
C LYS A 506 22.65 3.07 23.10
N ASP A 507 22.92 3.88 24.11
CA ASP A 507 22.96 5.33 23.97
C ASP A 507 23.92 5.73 22.86
N ILE A 508 23.47 6.69 22.01
CA ILE A 508 24.33 7.42 21.09
C ILE A 508 24.76 8.69 21.81
N VAL A 509 26.04 9.03 21.79
CA VAL A 509 26.55 10.30 22.28
C VAL A 509 26.66 11.24 21.09
N TYR A 510 25.91 12.34 21.13
CA TYR A 510 25.84 13.30 20.02
C TYR A 510 27.16 14.11 19.94
N GLU A 511 27.69 14.22 18.75
CA GLU A 511 28.76 15.15 18.37
C GLU A 511 28.36 15.82 17.07
N ARG A 512 28.45 17.16 16.99
CA ARG A 512 27.97 17.94 15.83
C ARG A 512 28.99 17.98 14.70
N PRO A 513 28.61 17.63 13.45
CA PRO A 513 27.38 16.92 13.09
C PRO A 513 27.50 15.42 13.41
N LEU A 514 26.36 14.77 13.75
CA LEU A 514 26.34 13.32 13.93
C LEU A 514 26.39 12.63 12.56
N ASN A 515 27.38 11.74 12.41
CA ASN A 515 27.54 10.85 11.25
C ASN A 515 27.51 9.41 11.77
N ILE A 516 26.45 8.69 11.48
CA ILE A 516 26.21 7.38 12.06
C ILE A 516 26.04 6.30 11.00
N LEU A 517 26.73 5.17 11.19
CA LEU A 517 26.59 4.00 10.34
C LEU A 517 25.44 3.12 10.83
N LEU A 518 24.43 2.95 10.00
CA LEU A 518 23.24 2.15 10.26
C LEU A 518 23.41 0.75 9.63
N ASN A 519 22.93 -0.28 10.32
CA ASN A 519 22.87 -1.63 9.76
C ASN A 519 21.89 -1.69 8.56
N ASN A 520 22.02 -2.71 7.73
CA ASN A 520 21.04 -2.98 6.67
C ASN A 520 19.63 -3.20 7.24
N LYS A 521 18.62 -2.74 6.51
CA LYS A 521 17.20 -2.93 6.90
C LYS A 521 16.96 -2.66 8.40
N SER A 522 17.39 -1.51 8.89
CA SER A 522 17.34 -1.14 10.32
C SER A 522 16.36 0.00 10.59
N PHE A 523 15.88 0.08 11.83
CA PHE A 523 15.01 1.16 12.32
C PHE A 523 15.31 1.40 13.80
N GLY A 524 15.46 2.66 14.21
CA GLY A 524 15.72 3.02 15.60
C GLY A 524 15.07 4.34 15.97
N VAL A 525 14.46 4.37 17.16
CA VAL A 525 13.89 5.56 17.78
C VAL A 525 14.67 5.84 19.06
N TYR A 526 15.21 7.04 19.15
CA TYR A 526 16.05 7.47 20.27
C TYR A 526 15.46 8.74 20.89
N LYS A 527 15.25 8.71 22.22
CA LYS A 527 14.86 9.91 22.97
C LYS A 527 16.07 10.82 23.14
N ILE A 528 15.95 12.08 22.79
CA ILE A 528 16.96 13.11 23.05
C ILE A 528 16.80 13.51 24.51
N THR A 529 17.84 13.24 25.34
CA THR A 529 17.78 13.47 26.79
C THR A 529 18.50 14.74 27.22
N ASP A 530 18.30 15.18 28.47
CA ASP A 530 19.05 16.28 29.07
C ASP A 530 20.43 15.85 29.65
N GLU A 531 20.77 14.55 29.52
CA GLU A 531 22.02 14.01 30.01
C GLU A 531 23.16 14.29 29.05
N ILE A 532 24.28 14.84 29.60
CA ILE A 532 25.47 15.18 28.81
C ILE A 532 26.65 14.29 29.22
N ALA A 533 27.18 13.54 28.27
CA ALA A 533 28.41 12.76 28.43
C ALA A 533 29.64 13.62 28.10
N LYS A 534 30.81 13.28 28.66
CA LYS A 534 32.07 13.95 28.28
C LYS A 534 32.53 13.51 26.90
N VAL A 535 32.64 14.45 25.98
CA VAL A 535 33.20 14.25 24.63
C VAL A 535 34.71 14.61 24.65
N LYS A 536 35.51 13.73 24.09
CA LYS A 536 36.96 13.95 23.95
C LYS A 536 37.25 14.47 22.54
N LYS A 537 37.50 15.77 22.39
CA LYS A 537 37.86 16.39 21.11
C LYS A 537 39.19 15.80 20.59
N SER A 538 39.24 15.53 19.27
CA SER A 538 40.42 15.10 18.53
C SER A 538 40.92 16.23 17.64
N ASP A 539 42.26 16.34 17.46
CA ASP A 539 42.87 17.27 16.51
C ASP A 539 42.84 16.73 15.05
N LEU A 540 42.09 15.64 14.81
CA LEU A 540 41.88 15.09 13.51
C LEU A 540 40.90 15.96 12.73
N ASN A 541 41.29 16.35 11.50
CA ASN A 541 40.43 17.14 10.61
C ASN A 541 40.70 16.81 9.15
N VAL A 542 39.69 16.92 8.29
CA VAL A 542 39.76 16.77 6.84
C VAL A 542 38.89 17.80 6.13
N ILE A 543 39.43 18.38 5.06
CA ILE A 543 38.77 19.41 4.25
C ILE A 543 38.96 19.06 2.76
N ILE A 544 37.92 19.19 1.97
CA ILE A 544 37.98 19.13 0.50
C ILE A 544 38.16 20.59 -0.01
N ASN A 545 39.07 20.77 -0.95
CA ASN A 545 39.46 22.11 -1.43
C ASN A 545 38.81 22.51 -2.75
N ASN A 546 38.36 21.54 -3.56
CA ASN A 546 37.99 21.74 -4.96
C ASN A 546 36.63 21.18 -5.33
N LEU A 547 35.76 20.96 -4.36
CA LEU A 547 34.40 20.50 -4.60
C LEU A 547 33.43 21.55 -4.03
N GLU A 548 32.41 21.90 -4.83
CA GLU A 548 31.32 22.78 -4.41
C GLU A 548 30.00 21.98 -4.42
N ASP A 549 29.08 22.34 -3.53
CA ASP A 549 27.76 21.73 -3.46
C ASP A 549 26.97 22.01 -4.76
N LYS A 550 26.23 21.01 -5.24
CA LYS A 550 25.43 21.03 -6.49
C LYS A 550 26.24 21.16 -7.79
N THR A 551 27.51 20.77 -7.79
CA THR A 551 28.32 20.72 -9.02
C THR A 551 27.86 19.55 -9.90
N GLU A 552 27.78 19.82 -11.23
CA GLU A 552 27.49 18.81 -12.26
C GLU A 552 28.80 18.35 -12.90
N PHE A 553 28.97 17.03 -13.08
CA PHE A 553 30.14 16.42 -13.71
C PHE A 553 29.70 15.54 -14.89
N SER A 554 30.26 15.83 -16.09
CA SER A 554 30.07 15.02 -17.30
C SER A 554 31.36 14.30 -17.75
N ASN A 555 32.40 14.34 -16.92
CA ASN A 555 33.68 13.65 -17.12
C ASN A 555 34.29 13.26 -15.77
N ASP A 556 35.20 12.28 -15.81
CA ASP A 556 36.03 11.92 -14.67
C ASP A 556 36.69 13.13 -14.04
N PHE A 557 36.73 13.17 -12.72
CA PHE A 557 37.31 14.31 -11.99
C PHE A 557 38.16 13.87 -10.81
N ILE A 558 38.88 14.81 -10.19
CA ILE A 558 39.77 14.56 -9.04
C ILE A 558 39.25 15.34 -7.83
N ILE A 559 39.05 14.64 -6.71
CA ILE A 559 38.84 15.28 -5.39
C ILE A 559 40.22 15.57 -4.80
N GLU A 560 40.43 16.82 -4.43
CA GLU A 560 41.64 17.30 -3.74
C GLU A 560 41.31 17.82 -2.36
N GLY A 561 42.12 17.50 -1.37
CA GLY A 561 41.86 17.95 0.00
C GLY A 561 43.11 17.93 0.88
N ILE A 562 42.92 18.35 2.13
CA ILE A 562 43.93 18.39 3.20
C ILE A 562 43.41 17.66 4.42
N ALA A 563 44.23 16.82 5.03
CA ALA A 563 43.91 16.15 6.27
C ALA A 563 45.01 16.41 7.34
N ASN A 564 44.56 16.60 8.57
CA ASN A 564 45.46 16.81 9.72
C ASN A 564 45.48 15.55 10.59
N ASN A 565 46.69 15.08 10.97
CA ASN A 565 46.88 13.96 11.88
C ASN A 565 46.22 12.65 11.43
N ALA A 566 45.80 12.58 10.17
CA ALA A 566 45.15 11.39 9.59
C ALA A 566 46.17 10.32 9.19
N LYS A 567 45.84 9.07 9.42
CA LYS A 567 46.51 7.88 8.90
C LYS A 567 46.02 7.50 7.51
N GLN A 568 44.74 7.75 7.28
CA GLN A 568 44.05 7.37 6.03
C GLN A 568 42.83 8.29 5.86
N VAL A 569 42.51 8.61 4.62
CA VAL A 569 41.23 9.17 4.20
C VAL A 569 40.50 8.19 3.31
N LYS A 570 39.17 8.19 3.40
CA LYS A 570 38.28 7.35 2.58
C LYS A 570 37.21 8.21 1.96
N ILE A 571 36.93 7.98 0.68
CA ILE A 571 35.82 8.62 -0.03
C ILE A 571 34.58 7.74 0.13
N ILE A 572 33.53 8.31 0.66
CA ILE A 572 32.21 7.69 0.79
C ILE A 572 31.27 8.40 -0.18
N VAL A 573 30.63 7.62 -1.05
CA VAL A 573 29.62 8.09 -1.99
C VAL A 573 28.27 7.46 -1.60
N ASP A 574 27.19 8.23 -1.59
CA ASP A 574 25.81 7.81 -1.25
C ASP A 574 25.72 7.05 0.07
N GLY A 575 26.44 7.52 1.07
CA GLY A 575 26.44 6.94 2.39
C GLY A 575 26.90 5.47 2.47
N ASN A 576 27.42 4.86 1.38
CA ASN A 576 27.82 3.46 1.38
C ASN A 576 28.91 3.19 2.41
N GLU A 577 28.79 2.11 3.22
CA GLU A 577 29.83 1.72 4.16
C GLU A 577 31.14 1.38 3.44
N LYS A 578 31.03 0.68 2.29
CA LYS A 578 32.18 0.37 1.46
C LYS A 578 32.64 1.66 0.80
N GLU A 579 33.79 2.12 1.21
CA GLU A 579 34.43 3.29 0.61
C GLU A 579 34.69 3.09 -0.90
N TYR A 580 34.46 4.16 -1.67
CA TYR A 580 34.78 4.14 -3.10
C TYR A 580 36.30 4.01 -3.31
N LYS A 581 37.09 4.87 -2.65
CA LYS A 581 38.55 4.83 -2.67
C LYS A 581 39.13 5.28 -1.33
N SER A 582 40.34 4.85 -1.07
CA SER A 582 41.11 5.24 0.11
C SER A 582 42.53 5.70 -0.25
N VAL A 583 43.10 6.58 0.56
CA VAL A 583 44.48 7.08 0.45
C VAL A 583 45.11 7.02 1.84
N ASP A 584 46.26 6.34 1.94
CA ASP A 584 47.08 6.30 3.13
C ASP A 584 47.89 7.59 3.29
N LEU A 585 47.98 8.10 4.51
CA LEU A 585 48.68 9.34 4.87
C LEU A 585 49.73 9.12 5.96
N ASN A 586 50.65 10.05 6.12
CA ASN A 586 51.81 9.95 7.04
C ASN A 586 51.55 10.64 8.40
N LYS A 587 50.33 11.00 8.73
CA LYS A 587 49.92 11.65 9.99
C LYS A 587 50.61 13.02 10.21
N LYS A 588 50.78 13.82 9.18
CA LYS A 588 51.32 15.15 9.22
C LYS A 588 50.22 16.21 9.32
N MET A 589 50.60 17.40 9.70
CA MET A 589 49.73 18.57 9.59
C MET A 589 49.66 19.00 8.12
N ASN A 590 48.47 19.39 7.68
CA ASN A 590 48.17 19.87 6.33
C ASN A 590 48.68 18.90 5.21
N GLU A 591 48.53 17.60 5.41
CA GLU A 591 48.89 16.62 4.41
C GLU A 591 47.84 16.55 3.30
N SER A 592 48.27 16.83 2.07
CA SER A 592 47.35 16.85 0.94
C SER A 592 47.06 15.43 0.41
N PHE A 593 45.86 15.23 -0.12
CA PHE A 593 45.46 14.03 -0.80
C PHE A 593 44.73 14.32 -2.13
N LYS A 594 44.80 13.36 -3.07
CA LYS A 594 44.10 13.41 -4.36
C LYS A 594 43.44 12.06 -4.63
N VAL A 595 42.18 12.09 -5.07
CA VAL A 595 41.42 10.88 -5.45
C VAL A 595 40.70 11.10 -6.76
N SER A 596 40.98 10.23 -7.76
CA SER A 596 40.24 10.28 -9.03
C SER A 596 38.91 9.57 -8.92
N ILE A 597 37.84 10.20 -9.35
CA ILE A 597 36.47 9.67 -9.46
C ILE A 597 36.22 9.33 -10.95
N LYS A 598 35.72 8.14 -11.21
CA LYS A 598 35.30 7.71 -12.55
C LYS A 598 33.80 7.67 -12.61
N LEU A 599 33.18 8.39 -13.54
CA LEU A 599 31.72 8.49 -13.64
C LEU A 599 31.06 7.15 -13.98
N ASP A 600 31.69 6.33 -14.82
CA ASP A 600 31.18 4.99 -15.19
C ASP A 600 31.05 4.02 -13.99
N ASP A 601 31.63 4.38 -12.84
CA ASP A 601 31.48 3.59 -11.59
C ASP A 601 30.15 3.87 -10.87
N PHE A 602 29.31 4.79 -11.38
CA PHE A 602 28.08 5.27 -10.74
C PHE A 602 26.86 5.19 -11.67
N THR A 603 25.67 5.42 -11.12
CA THR A 603 24.44 5.70 -11.88
C THR A 603 24.42 7.16 -12.32
N PRO A 604 23.63 7.55 -13.35
CA PRO A 604 23.39 8.97 -13.63
C PRO A 604 22.52 9.62 -12.53
N GLY A 605 22.65 10.93 -12.36
CA GLY A 605 21.84 11.74 -11.45
C GLY A 605 22.54 12.24 -10.19
N ASP A 606 21.76 12.50 -9.14
CA ASP A 606 22.23 13.11 -7.89
C ASP A 606 22.99 12.12 -7.00
N HIS A 607 24.15 12.54 -6.52
CA HIS A 607 25.00 11.79 -5.60
C HIS A 607 25.46 12.62 -4.41
N THR A 608 25.83 11.96 -3.31
CA THR A 608 26.47 12.59 -2.17
C THR A 608 27.91 12.13 -2.00
N ILE A 609 28.83 13.06 -1.69
CA ILE A 609 30.25 12.76 -1.44
C ILE A 609 30.66 13.31 -0.08
N ILE A 610 31.31 12.48 0.72
CA ILE A 610 31.96 12.90 1.98
C ILE A 610 33.30 12.18 2.12
N VAL A 611 34.29 12.85 2.72
CA VAL A 611 35.58 12.26 3.05
C VAL A 611 35.66 11.98 4.55
N LYS A 612 35.93 10.75 4.89
CA LYS A 612 36.16 10.28 6.26
C LYS A 612 37.64 10.10 6.52
N ALA A 613 38.17 10.80 7.50
CA ALA A 613 39.55 10.65 7.95
C ALA A 613 39.66 9.75 9.18
N TYR A 614 40.69 8.92 9.22
CA TYR A 614 40.98 8.01 10.32
C TYR A 614 42.28 8.46 11.01
N GLY A 615 42.22 8.58 12.33
CA GLY A 615 43.34 8.91 13.15
C GLY A 615 44.30 7.72 13.42
N ARG A 616 45.25 7.95 14.35
CA ARG A 616 46.22 6.91 14.73
C ARG A 616 45.57 5.71 15.41
N ILE A 617 44.51 5.96 16.17
CA ILE A 617 43.66 4.93 16.77
C ILE A 617 42.36 4.90 15.95
N PRO A 618 41.89 3.74 15.47
CA PRO A 618 40.72 3.66 14.57
C PRO A 618 39.43 4.25 15.11
N ILE A 619 39.30 4.43 16.39
CA ILE A 619 38.13 5.05 17.03
C ILE A 619 38.04 6.57 16.82
N TYR A 620 39.14 7.25 16.46
CA TYR A 620 39.14 8.66 16.15
C TYR A 620 38.91 8.84 14.65
N THR A 621 37.74 9.39 14.30
CA THR A 621 37.35 9.72 12.94
C THR A 621 36.94 11.18 12.85
N SER A 622 37.11 11.77 11.68
CA SER A 622 36.61 13.09 11.32
C SER A 622 36.04 13.05 9.92
N TYR A 623 35.12 13.94 9.63
CA TYR A 623 34.45 13.99 8.33
C TYR A 623 34.60 15.38 7.72
N SER A 624 34.68 15.45 6.38
CA SER A 624 34.52 16.70 5.65
C SER A 624 33.07 17.19 5.73
N GLU A 625 32.79 18.33 5.13
CA GLU A 625 31.44 18.71 4.77
C GLU A 625 30.85 17.67 3.80
N LEU A 626 29.53 17.57 3.75
CA LEU A 626 28.78 16.73 2.81
C LEU A 626 28.52 17.54 1.54
N TYR A 627 28.93 17.01 0.39
CA TYR A 627 28.72 17.62 -0.92
C TYR A 627 27.66 16.83 -1.71
N ARG A 628 26.74 17.54 -2.35
CA ARG A 628 25.78 17.00 -3.31
C ARG A 628 26.29 17.33 -4.69
N VAL A 629 26.31 16.35 -5.57
CA VAL A 629 26.83 16.47 -6.95
C VAL A 629 25.87 15.76 -7.90
N ASN A 630 25.88 16.13 -9.17
CA ASN A 630 25.14 15.45 -10.23
C ASN A 630 26.09 14.84 -11.26
N PHE A 631 25.80 13.60 -11.70
CA PHE A 631 26.62 12.87 -12.69
C PHE A 631 25.85 12.71 -14.00
N ASP A 632 26.36 13.32 -15.08
CA ASP A 632 25.89 13.16 -16.44
C ASP A 632 26.80 12.17 -17.17
N ILE A 633 26.30 10.96 -17.44
CA ILE A 633 27.12 9.83 -17.90
C ILE A 633 26.77 9.47 -19.34
N PRO A 634 27.77 9.24 -20.24
CA PRO A 634 27.54 8.85 -21.63
C PRO A 634 26.77 7.55 -21.81
N VAL A 635 25.94 7.46 -22.87
CA VAL A 635 25.10 6.31 -23.20
C VAL A 635 25.86 5.31 -24.09
N LYS A 636 25.87 4.02 -23.72
CA LYS A 636 26.35 2.89 -24.52
C LYS A 636 25.16 2.07 -25.03
N ASN A 637 25.03 1.89 -26.34
CA ASN A 637 23.98 1.03 -26.94
C ASN A 637 24.36 -0.45 -26.79
N LEU A 638 23.45 -1.27 -26.25
CA LEU A 638 23.63 -2.73 -26.08
C LEU A 638 22.81 -3.52 -27.09
N ALA A 639 21.57 -3.08 -27.41
CA ALA A 639 20.72 -3.73 -28.40
C ALA A 639 19.62 -2.77 -28.89
N GLU A 640 19.16 -2.99 -30.12
CA GLU A 640 17.97 -2.36 -30.70
C GLU A 640 17.34 -3.33 -31.69
N ILE A 641 16.03 -3.60 -31.54
CA ILE A 641 15.30 -4.56 -32.36
C ILE A 641 13.86 -4.04 -32.57
N SER A 642 13.32 -4.25 -33.77
CA SER A 642 11.91 -4.02 -34.08
C SER A 642 11.16 -5.33 -34.00
N ASP A 643 9.92 -5.29 -33.53
CA ASP A 643 9.01 -6.41 -33.49
C ASP A 643 7.93 -6.31 -34.58
N GLU A 644 7.25 -7.41 -34.88
CA GLU A 644 6.16 -7.43 -35.86
C GLU A 644 4.89 -6.87 -35.19
N ILE A 645 4.25 -5.88 -35.81
CA ILE A 645 3.06 -5.25 -35.27
C ILE A 645 1.83 -6.11 -35.55
N GLY A 646 1.07 -6.47 -34.50
CA GLY A 646 -0.17 -7.22 -34.59
C GLY A 646 0.01 -8.74 -34.49
N ASP A 647 1.11 -9.18 -33.91
CA ASP A 647 1.38 -10.58 -33.56
C ASP A 647 1.13 -10.90 -32.06
N ASP A 648 0.48 -9.98 -31.36
CA ASP A 648 -0.09 -10.15 -30.02
C ASP A 648 -1.29 -11.13 -30.03
N ASN A 649 -1.04 -12.35 -30.45
CA ASN A 649 -2.03 -13.42 -30.61
C ASN A 649 -1.62 -14.74 -29.96
N GLY A 650 -0.68 -14.66 -29.03
CA GLY A 650 -0.21 -15.76 -28.18
C GLY A 650 0.61 -16.82 -28.92
N PHE A 651 1.18 -17.74 -28.18
CA PHE A 651 2.13 -18.74 -28.69
C PHE A 651 1.59 -19.62 -29.82
N ASN A 652 0.26 -19.76 -29.97
CA ASN A 652 -0.39 -20.57 -31.02
C ASN A 652 -0.98 -19.71 -32.17
N GLY A 653 -0.85 -18.37 -32.09
CA GLY A 653 -1.38 -17.44 -33.08
C GLY A 653 -2.90 -17.30 -33.08
N ASN A 654 -3.62 -17.72 -32.03
CA ASN A 654 -5.08 -17.73 -31.97
C ASN A 654 -5.65 -17.03 -30.74
N TYR A 655 -4.83 -16.47 -29.89
CA TYR A 655 -5.33 -15.76 -28.70
C TYR A 655 -6.13 -14.53 -29.09
N SER A 656 -7.12 -14.21 -28.29
CA SER A 656 -7.94 -13.01 -28.44
C SER A 656 -8.13 -12.34 -27.09
N TYR A 657 -8.23 -11.03 -27.12
CA TYR A 657 -8.47 -10.21 -25.93
C TYR A 657 -9.81 -10.56 -25.25
N PRO A 658 -9.95 -10.26 -23.94
CA PRO A 658 -11.24 -10.28 -23.27
C PRO A 658 -12.27 -9.37 -23.94
N LEU A 659 -13.55 -9.59 -23.62
CA LEU A 659 -14.67 -8.89 -24.30
C LEU A 659 -14.98 -7.52 -23.70
N ASP A 660 -14.35 -7.13 -22.59
CA ASP A 660 -14.55 -5.79 -22.03
C ASP A 660 -14.02 -4.72 -22.97
N SER A 661 -14.74 -3.59 -23.06
CA SER A 661 -14.43 -2.51 -24.01
C SER A 661 -13.14 -1.73 -23.70
N THR A 662 -12.55 -1.92 -22.54
CA THR A 662 -11.28 -1.32 -22.13
C THR A 662 -10.06 -2.00 -22.74
N TYR A 663 -10.25 -3.20 -23.32
CA TYR A 663 -9.18 -3.90 -24.04
C TYR A 663 -9.05 -3.43 -25.49
N SER A 664 -7.80 -3.19 -25.87
CA SER A 664 -7.39 -2.93 -27.26
C SER A 664 -6.08 -3.69 -27.57
N ASN A 665 -5.11 -3.08 -28.20
CA ASN A 665 -3.85 -3.75 -28.54
C ASN A 665 -2.72 -3.41 -27.53
N GLN A 666 -3.00 -3.39 -26.24
CA GLN A 666 -2.04 -2.98 -25.19
C GLN A 666 -0.88 -3.95 -25.03
N ASN A 667 -1.03 -5.21 -25.43
CA ASN A 667 0.00 -6.24 -25.27
C ASN A 667 1.01 -6.30 -26.44
N ASP A 668 0.78 -5.58 -27.55
CA ASP A 668 1.57 -5.62 -28.79
C ASP A 668 2.87 -4.81 -28.63
N ILE A 669 4.01 -5.49 -28.59
CA ILE A 669 5.36 -4.90 -28.55
C ILE A 669 5.74 -4.51 -29.99
N THR A 670 6.24 -3.32 -30.21
CA THR A 670 6.60 -2.85 -31.57
C THR A 670 8.10 -2.67 -31.77
N LYS A 671 8.83 -2.41 -30.69
CA LYS A 671 10.30 -2.25 -30.71
C LYS A 671 10.87 -2.36 -29.29
N VAL A 672 12.13 -2.74 -29.20
CA VAL A 672 12.88 -2.69 -27.94
C VAL A 672 14.26 -2.09 -28.18
N SER A 673 14.70 -1.16 -27.31
CA SER A 673 16.08 -0.69 -27.25
C SER A 673 16.66 -0.80 -25.85
N ILE A 674 17.90 -1.28 -25.75
CA ILE A 674 18.59 -1.48 -24.46
C ILE A 674 19.91 -0.71 -24.50
N ASN A 675 20.10 0.16 -23.51
CA ASN A 675 21.28 0.99 -23.36
C ASN A 675 21.86 0.85 -21.95
N GLN A 676 23.19 1.04 -21.82
CA GLN A 676 23.85 1.16 -20.53
C GLN A 676 24.31 2.61 -20.33
N ILE A 677 24.09 3.15 -19.12
CA ILE A 677 24.51 4.49 -18.69
C ILE A 677 25.21 4.34 -17.34
N GLY A 678 26.55 4.21 -17.36
CA GLY A 678 27.30 3.84 -16.17
C GLY A 678 26.78 2.55 -15.54
N LYS A 679 26.29 2.61 -14.30
CA LYS A 679 25.72 1.46 -13.54
C LYS A 679 24.19 1.34 -13.70
N MET A 680 23.61 1.92 -14.73
CA MET A 680 22.18 1.85 -15.06
C MET A 680 21.99 1.17 -16.42
N MET A 681 21.06 0.22 -16.52
CA MET A 681 20.50 -0.24 -17.79
C MET A 681 19.20 0.50 -18.05
N ARG A 682 19.06 1.08 -19.26
CA ARG A 682 17.80 1.66 -19.74
C ARG A 682 17.21 0.76 -20.81
N LEU A 683 16.05 0.17 -20.51
CA LEU A 683 15.30 -0.68 -21.40
C LEU A 683 14.04 0.08 -21.84
N ASN A 684 13.95 0.45 -23.11
CA ASN A 684 12.79 1.10 -23.68
C ASN A 684 12.00 0.07 -24.50
N ILE A 685 10.69 -0.03 -24.23
CA ILE A 685 9.74 -0.90 -24.94
C ILE A 685 8.70 -0.02 -25.62
N GLY A 686 8.64 -0.05 -26.94
CA GLY A 686 7.59 0.57 -27.71
C GLY A 686 6.39 -0.37 -27.79
N MET A 687 5.21 0.16 -27.49
CA MET A 687 3.94 -0.57 -27.51
C MET A 687 3.08 -0.07 -28.69
N LYS A 688 2.13 -0.89 -29.13
CA LYS A 688 1.11 -0.48 -30.09
C LYS A 688 0.19 0.58 -29.51
N GLU A 689 -0.22 0.38 -28.27
CA GLU A 689 -1.10 1.26 -27.53
C GLU A 689 -0.79 1.20 -26.03
N ILE A 690 -0.91 2.34 -25.33
CA ILE A 690 -0.81 2.43 -23.88
C ILE A 690 -2.08 3.07 -23.36
N THR A 691 -2.82 2.34 -22.54
CA THR A 691 -4.02 2.82 -21.85
C THR A 691 -3.74 3.05 -20.35
N ASP A 692 -4.52 3.94 -19.73
CA ASP A 692 -4.43 4.29 -18.32
C ASP A 692 -5.80 4.68 -17.71
N GLY A 693 -6.88 4.17 -18.29
CA GLY A 693 -8.24 4.47 -17.87
C GLY A 693 -8.53 4.22 -16.40
N TRP A 694 -7.76 3.31 -15.77
CA TRP A 694 -7.86 2.95 -14.35
C TRP A 694 -6.93 3.78 -13.44
N ASN A 695 -6.30 4.84 -13.96
CA ASN A 695 -5.38 5.73 -13.26
C ASN A 695 -4.24 5.00 -12.50
N PRO A 696 -3.50 4.14 -13.17
CA PRO A 696 -2.43 3.35 -12.55
C PRO A 696 -1.20 4.20 -12.20
N SER A 697 -0.54 3.90 -11.07
CA SER A 697 0.63 4.63 -10.58
C SER A 697 1.85 4.56 -11.50
N ASN A 698 1.97 3.50 -12.32
CA ASN A 698 3.04 3.36 -13.31
C ASN A 698 2.64 3.87 -14.70
N GLY A 699 1.43 4.43 -14.87
CA GLY A 699 0.99 5.11 -16.07
C GLY A 699 0.50 4.21 -17.22
N PHE A 700 0.24 2.93 -16.98
CA PHE A 700 -0.35 1.98 -17.94
C PHE A 700 -1.24 0.95 -17.25
N ASP A 701 -2.32 0.55 -17.89
CA ASP A 701 -3.23 -0.51 -17.41
C ASP A 701 -3.39 -1.64 -18.45
N HIS A 702 -4.08 -2.73 -18.09
CA HIS A 702 -4.28 -3.94 -18.92
C HIS A 702 -2.99 -4.54 -19.49
N LEU A 703 -1.88 -4.35 -18.79
CA LEU A 703 -0.57 -4.78 -19.23
C LEU A 703 0.28 -5.24 -18.03
N VAL A 704 0.85 -6.42 -18.16
CA VAL A 704 1.86 -6.95 -17.26
C VAL A 704 3.10 -7.25 -18.07
N PHE A 705 4.22 -6.69 -17.67
CA PHE A 705 5.53 -7.10 -18.15
C PHE A 705 6.15 -8.14 -17.23
N MET A 706 6.64 -9.22 -17.83
CA MET A 706 7.58 -10.12 -17.19
C MET A 706 8.85 -10.14 -18.03
N ILE A 707 9.92 -9.56 -17.48
CA ILE A 707 11.19 -9.35 -18.17
C ILE A 707 12.22 -10.26 -17.52
N TYR A 708 12.70 -11.23 -18.25
CA TYR A 708 13.64 -12.27 -17.80
C TYR A 708 15.04 -11.98 -18.31
N PHE A 709 16.04 -12.15 -17.45
CA PHE A 709 17.45 -11.95 -17.76
C PHE A 709 18.21 -13.27 -17.57
N ASP A 710 18.90 -13.70 -18.63
CA ASP A 710 19.70 -14.91 -18.70
C ASP A 710 21.18 -14.51 -18.69
N ASP A 711 21.90 -14.78 -17.60
CA ASP A 711 23.35 -14.60 -17.46
C ASP A 711 24.06 -15.87 -17.96
N PRO A 712 24.78 -15.83 -19.07
CA PRO A 712 25.39 -17.01 -19.64
C PRO A 712 26.45 -17.70 -18.73
N ASN A 713 26.81 -17.07 -17.60
CA ASN A 713 27.73 -17.62 -16.62
C ASN A 713 27.02 -18.29 -15.44
N LYS A 714 25.69 -18.32 -15.42
CA LYS A 714 24.86 -18.92 -14.37
C LYS A 714 24.04 -20.06 -14.94
N ILE A 715 23.39 -20.78 -14.05
CA ILE A 715 22.37 -21.80 -14.39
C ILE A 715 21.09 -21.35 -13.71
N GLY A 716 20.18 -20.86 -14.50
CA GLY A 716 18.91 -20.31 -14.06
C GLY A 716 17.75 -21.32 -14.10
N GLN A 717 16.53 -20.81 -14.15
CA GLN A 717 15.29 -21.58 -14.23
C GLN A 717 14.68 -21.50 -15.63
N LYS A 718 13.97 -22.57 -16.02
CA LYS A 718 13.31 -22.62 -17.34
C LYS A 718 11.82 -22.34 -17.27
N VAL A 719 11.21 -22.61 -16.12
CA VAL A 719 9.77 -22.38 -15.91
C VAL A 719 9.53 -20.88 -15.74
N LEU A 720 8.50 -20.37 -16.41
CA LEU A 720 8.02 -18.99 -16.27
C LEU A 720 6.96 -18.94 -15.15
N PRO A 721 7.26 -18.34 -13.99
CA PRO A 721 6.36 -18.37 -12.84
C PRO A 721 5.00 -17.74 -13.15
N LYS A 722 3.91 -18.41 -12.76
CA LYS A 722 2.50 -17.98 -12.96
C LYS A 722 2.05 -17.88 -14.43
N GLN A 723 2.93 -18.13 -15.42
CA GLN A 723 2.58 -18.00 -16.85
C GLN A 723 2.24 -19.32 -17.55
N ASP A 724 2.27 -20.45 -16.85
CA ASP A 724 2.04 -21.79 -17.45
C ASP A 724 2.96 -22.06 -18.67
N GLY A 725 4.16 -21.48 -18.70
CA GLY A 725 5.08 -21.48 -19.84
C GLY A 725 6.53 -21.76 -19.48
N PHE A 726 7.38 -21.78 -20.49
CA PHE A 726 8.81 -22.02 -20.36
C PHE A 726 9.61 -20.99 -21.16
N MET A 727 10.84 -20.74 -20.72
CA MET A 727 11.82 -19.97 -21.48
C MET A 727 12.01 -20.56 -22.90
N PRO A 728 12.39 -19.75 -23.89
CA PRO A 728 12.76 -20.21 -25.22
C PRO A 728 13.80 -21.33 -25.20
N GLU A 729 13.88 -22.15 -26.26
CA GLU A 729 14.75 -23.29 -26.32
C GLU A 729 16.22 -22.93 -26.04
N ASN A 730 16.87 -23.67 -25.16
CA ASN A 730 18.27 -23.50 -24.72
C ASN A 730 18.52 -22.19 -23.92
N LYS A 731 17.49 -21.56 -23.37
CA LYS A 731 17.57 -20.40 -22.46
C LYS A 731 17.05 -20.77 -21.08
N ASP A 732 17.56 -20.05 -20.09
CA ASP A 732 17.05 -20.03 -18.73
C ASP A 732 17.04 -18.60 -18.21
N TRP A 733 16.57 -18.35 -16.98
CA TRP A 733 16.56 -17.02 -16.40
C TRP A 733 17.12 -17.06 -14.98
N ASP A 734 17.91 -16.04 -14.66
CA ASP A 734 18.52 -15.82 -13.35
C ASP A 734 17.82 -14.72 -12.58
N TYR A 735 17.34 -13.70 -13.29
CA TYR A 735 16.65 -12.54 -12.73
C TYR A 735 15.39 -12.25 -13.52
N MET A 736 14.38 -11.73 -12.81
CA MET A 736 13.09 -11.37 -13.41
C MET A 736 12.62 -10.05 -12.84
N ILE A 737 12.04 -9.20 -13.69
CA ILE A 737 11.25 -8.05 -13.31
C ILE A 737 9.80 -8.36 -13.64
N TYR A 738 8.93 -8.17 -12.66
CA TYR A 738 7.47 -8.20 -12.80
C TYR A 738 6.95 -6.79 -12.61
N ALA A 739 6.22 -6.26 -13.58
CA ALA A 739 5.69 -4.91 -13.54
C ALA A 739 4.27 -4.85 -14.06
N THR A 740 3.39 -4.20 -13.31
CA THR A 740 2.00 -3.90 -13.65
C THR A 740 1.79 -2.38 -13.58
N GLY A 741 0.61 -1.92 -13.89
CA GLY A 741 0.26 -0.51 -13.73
C GLY A 741 0.41 0.05 -12.31
N TRP A 742 0.36 -0.80 -11.28
CA TRP A 742 0.36 -0.35 -9.87
C TRP A 742 1.55 -0.83 -9.04
N MET A 743 2.37 -1.73 -9.57
CA MET A 743 3.48 -2.28 -8.81
C MET A 743 4.60 -2.76 -9.71
N SER A 744 5.82 -2.79 -9.16
CA SER A 744 6.94 -3.54 -9.72
C SER A 744 7.65 -4.35 -8.65
N SER A 745 8.22 -5.48 -9.04
CA SER A 745 9.08 -6.30 -8.19
C SER A 745 10.19 -6.93 -9.00
N ALA A 746 11.32 -7.18 -8.35
CA ALA A 746 12.45 -7.87 -8.97
C ALA A 746 12.76 -9.12 -8.18
N HIS A 747 13.16 -10.19 -8.88
CA HIS A 747 13.34 -11.51 -8.30
C HIS A 747 14.62 -12.18 -8.82
N ARG A 748 15.21 -13.03 -7.98
CA ARG A 748 16.16 -14.08 -8.42
C ARG A 748 15.40 -15.37 -8.65
N SER A 749 15.93 -16.19 -9.54
CA SER A 749 15.40 -17.52 -9.82
C SER A 749 15.50 -18.51 -8.64
N LEU A 750 16.21 -18.15 -7.58
CA LEU A 750 16.35 -18.97 -6.36
C LEU A 750 14.99 -19.25 -5.72
N ASN A 751 14.67 -20.51 -5.50
CA ASN A 751 13.38 -20.98 -4.96
C ASN A 751 12.17 -20.69 -5.86
N SER A 752 12.37 -20.32 -7.13
CA SER A 752 11.27 -20.15 -8.06
C SER A 752 10.62 -21.48 -8.48
N SER A 753 9.36 -21.44 -8.85
CA SER A 753 8.57 -22.57 -9.35
C SER A 753 7.43 -22.05 -10.22
N GLU A 754 6.56 -22.93 -10.71
CA GLU A 754 5.34 -22.54 -11.41
C GLU A 754 4.47 -21.54 -10.60
N ASP A 755 4.44 -21.68 -9.28
CA ASP A 755 3.63 -20.85 -8.38
C ASP A 755 4.41 -19.76 -7.63
N ASN A 756 5.74 -19.72 -7.77
CA ASN A 756 6.59 -18.80 -7.00
C ASN A 756 7.57 -18.08 -7.91
N ARG A 757 7.55 -16.74 -7.89
CA ARG A 757 8.46 -15.88 -8.68
C ARG A 757 9.91 -15.94 -8.24
N GLY A 758 10.23 -16.57 -7.10
CA GLY A 758 11.58 -16.65 -6.55
C GLY A 758 11.84 -15.63 -5.44
N GLU A 759 13.12 -15.45 -5.10
CA GLU A 759 13.54 -14.54 -4.03
C GLU A 759 13.40 -13.07 -4.48
N VAL A 760 12.66 -12.25 -3.70
CA VAL A 760 12.54 -10.81 -3.95
C VAL A 760 13.87 -10.10 -3.72
N ILE A 761 14.26 -9.26 -4.66
CA ILE A 761 15.48 -8.43 -4.60
C ILE A 761 15.14 -6.97 -4.86
N THR A 762 16.00 -6.06 -4.39
CA THR A 762 15.84 -4.60 -4.54
C THR A 762 17.17 -3.94 -4.93
N PRO A 763 17.11 -2.74 -5.55
CA PRO A 763 15.94 -1.92 -5.90
C PRO A 763 15.23 -2.44 -7.15
N THR A 764 13.92 -2.20 -7.26
CA THR A 764 13.17 -2.41 -8.49
C THR A 764 13.49 -1.31 -9.51
N PRO A 765 13.27 -1.52 -10.82
CA PRO A 765 13.46 -0.46 -11.81
C PRO A 765 12.53 0.74 -11.57
N ASP A 766 12.96 1.93 -11.98
CA ASP A 766 12.04 3.05 -12.19
C ASP A 766 11.35 2.88 -13.53
N ILE A 767 10.06 3.21 -13.59
CA ILE A 767 9.25 3.09 -14.81
C ILE A 767 8.83 4.49 -15.23
N VAL A 768 9.08 4.81 -16.50
CA VAL A 768 8.69 6.08 -17.13
C VAL A 768 7.88 5.80 -18.38
N VAL A 769 6.69 6.39 -18.49
CA VAL A 769 5.79 6.20 -19.62
C VAL A 769 5.71 7.44 -20.48
N ASP A 770 5.99 7.31 -21.76
CA ASP A 770 5.78 8.31 -22.79
C ASP A 770 4.59 7.93 -23.68
N LYS A 771 3.38 8.36 -23.28
CA LYS A 771 2.14 8.06 -24.02
C LYS A 771 2.10 8.70 -25.42
N GLN A 772 2.85 9.79 -25.64
CA GLN A 772 2.85 10.43 -26.98
C GLN A 772 3.57 9.56 -28.01
N ASN A 773 4.59 8.81 -27.57
CA ASN A 773 5.37 7.92 -28.40
C ASN A 773 5.03 6.44 -28.19
N ASN A 774 4.05 6.11 -27.32
CA ASN A 774 3.71 4.75 -26.89
C ASN A 774 4.95 3.98 -26.44
N GLU A 775 5.76 4.56 -25.55
CA GLU A 775 6.99 3.97 -25.06
C GLU A 775 6.99 3.85 -23.53
N ILE A 776 7.39 2.68 -23.02
CA ILE A 776 7.60 2.41 -21.60
C ILE A 776 9.08 2.14 -21.37
N THR A 777 9.69 2.93 -20.49
CA THR A 777 11.11 2.86 -20.14
C THR A 777 11.31 2.28 -18.76
N PHE A 778 12.15 1.26 -18.65
CA PHE A 778 12.62 0.71 -17.38
C PHE A 778 14.05 1.18 -17.13
N LEU A 779 14.27 1.88 -16.02
CA LEU A 779 15.62 2.27 -15.55
C LEU A 779 16.05 1.27 -14.48
N ILE A 780 16.97 0.39 -14.83
CA ILE A 780 17.33 -0.79 -14.03
C ILE A 780 18.76 -0.59 -13.48
N PRO A 781 18.95 -0.39 -12.17
CA PRO A 781 20.29 -0.34 -11.59
C PRO A 781 21.01 -1.69 -11.75
N LEU A 782 22.25 -1.71 -12.28
CA LEU A 782 23.02 -2.94 -12.46
C LEU A 782 23.36 -3.64 -11.14
N SER A 783 23.29 -2.91 -10.03
CA SER A 783 23.41 -3.50 -8.69
C SER A 783 22.36 -4.58 -8.39
N LEU A 784 21.21 -4.54 -9.10
CA LEU A 784 20.18 -5.58 -9.04
C LEU A 784 20.70 -6.94 -9.46
N PHE A 785 21.57 -6.97 -10.46
CA PHE A 785 22.16 -8.17 -11.06
C PHE A 785 23.47 -8.62 -10.40
N GLU A 786 23.96 -7.88 -9.39
CA GLU A 786 25.24 -8.13 -8.72
C GLU A 786 26.44 -8.16 -9.69
N THR A 787 26.32 -7.50 -10.83
CA THR A 787 27.37 -7.37 -11.85
C THR A 787 27.37 -5.98 -12.46
N ASP A 788 28.52 -5.61 -13.02
CA ASP A 788 28.68 -4.36 -13.79
C ASP A 788 28.75 -4.63 -15.30
N ASN A 789 28.75 -5.90 -15.70
CA ASN A 789 28.85 -6.31 -17.11
C ASN A 789 27.68 -7.25 -17.46
N VAL A 790 26.91 -6.85 -18.44
CA VAL A 790 25.77 -7.59 -19.00
C VAL A 790 26.00 -7.98 -20.47
N ASP A 791 27.24 -7.92 -20.96
CA ASP A 791 27.61 -8.32 -22.32
C ASP A 791 27.27 -9.80 -22.56
N ASN A 792 26.65 -10.10 -23.69
CA ASN A 792 26.19 -11.43 -24.11
C ASN A 792 25.03 -12.01 -23.29
N TRP A 793 24.37 -11.21 -22.39
CA TRP A 793 23.16 -11.66 -21.73
C TRP A 793 22.02 -11.76 -22.72
N ASN A 794 21.00 -12.57 -22.39
CA ASN A 794 19.74 -12.56 -23.10
C ASN A 794 18.68 -11.89 -22.23
N VAL A 795 17.80 -11.13 -22.89
CA VAL A 795 16.62 -10.53 -22.26
C VAL A 795 15.40 -11.06 -22.99
N TYR A 796 14.51 -11.73 -22.25
CA TYR A 796 13.23 -12.23 -22.75
C TYR A 796 12.10 -11.45 -22.13
N ILE A 797 11.29 -10.79 -22.92
CA ILE A 797 10.18 -9.93 -22.50
C ILE A 797 8.88 -10.60 -22.92
N THR A 798 7.94 -10.69 -22.00
CA THR A 798 6.58 -11.20 -22.27
C THR A 798 5.53 -10.23 -21.77
N THR A 799 4.39 -10.18 -22.45
CA THR A 799 3.23 -9.37 -22.07
C THR A 799 2.01 -10.24 -21.75
N TRP A 800 1.17 -9.79 -20.81
CA TRP A 800 -0.12 -10.35 -20.41
C TRP A 800 -0.94 -9.30 -19.66
N ASP A 801 -2.02 -9.74 -18.97
CA ASP A 801 -2.80 -8.92 -18.04
C ASP A 801 -3.06 -9.64 -16.71
N TYR A 802 -3.47 -8.89 -15.66
CA TYR A 802 -3.78 -9.42 -14.34
C TYR A 802 -5.13 -8.90 -13.84
N ASP A 803 -5.66 -9.49 -12.77
CA ASP A 803 -7.01 -9.22 -12.27
C ASP A 803 -7.20 -7.87 -11.56
N GLY A 804 -6.12 -7.13 -11.35
CA GLY A 804 -6.12 -5.83 -10.69
C GLY A 804 -6.15 -5.89 -9.16
N ILE A 805 -6.64 -6.95 -8.55
CA ILE A 805 -6.86 -7.07 -7.10
C ILE A 805 -5.75 -7.89 -6.42
N GLU A 806 -5.45 -9.08 -6.95
CA GLU A 806 -4.59 -10.06 -6.29
C GLU A 806 -3.26 -10.29 -7.00
N ALA A 807 -2.96 -9.51 -8.01
CA ALA A 807 -1.83 -9.74 -8.92
C ALA A 807 -1.85 -11.14 -9.55
N VAL A 808 -3.03 -11.73 -9.69
CA VAL A 808 -3.27 -12.99 -10.39
C VAL A 808 -3.36 -12.69 -11.88
N LEU A 809 -2.63 -13.44 -12.68
CA LEU A 809 -2.71 -13.34 -14.13
C LEU A 809 -4.08 -13.81 -14.61
N ARG A 810 -4.72 -13.03 -15.50
CA ARG A 810 -6.03 -13.40 -16.07
C ARG A 810 -5.97 -14.76 -16.73
N ASN A 811 -7.11 -15.42 -16.70
CA ASN A 811 -7.25 -16.75 -17.29
C ASN A 811 -7.34 -16.69 -18.82
N VAL A 812 -7.01 -17.82 -19.46
CA VAL A 812 -7.29 -18.08 -20.88
C VAL A 812 -8.23 -19.30 -20.98
N ASP A 813 -9.17 -19.26 -21.94
CA ASP A 813 -10.07 -20.37 -22.28
C ASP A 813 -10.30 -20.41 -23.80
N LEU A 814 -11.01 -21.43 -24.29
CA LEU A 814 -11.32 -21.57 -25.74
C LEU A 814 -12.10 -20.37 -26.30
N ASN A 815 -13.00 -19.81 -25.50
CA ASN A 815 -13.78 -18.62 -25.87
C ASN A 815 -13.46 -17.46 -24.94
N PRO A 816 -13.32 -16.22 -25.46
CA PRO A 816 -13.13 -15.08 -24.61
C PRO A 816 -14.39 -14.76 -23.80
N GLU A 817 -14.20 -14.30 -22.57
CA GLU A 817 -15.23 -13.72 -21.70
C GLU A 817 -14.86 -12.28 -21.33
N ILE A 818 -15.65 -11.59 -20.51
CA ILE A 818 -15.44 -10.17 -20.16
C ILE A 818 -14.01 -9.94 -19.61
N TRP A 819 -13.52 -10.86 -18.79
CA TRP A 819 -12.19 -10.77 -18.15
C TRP A 819 -11.30 -11.99 -18.42
N THR A 820 -11.63 -12.80 -19.43
CA THR A 820 -10.88 -14.02 -19.78
C THR A 820 -10.44 -13.94 -21.23
N TYR A 821 -9.17 -14.18 -21.48
CA TYR A 821 -8.62 -14.30 -22.84
C TYR A 821 -9.18 -15.52 -23.56
N GLY A 822 -9.37 -15.42 -24.88
CA GLY A 822 -9.84 -16.52 -25.71
C GLY A 822 -8.73 -17.20 -26.51
N GLY A 823 -9.08 -18.33 -27.18
CA GLY A 823 -8.24 -18.96 -28.22
C GLY A 823 -7.34 -20.10 -27.77
N ALA A 824 -7.36 -20.50 -26.50
CA ALA A 824 -6.59 -21.64 -26.00
C ALA A 824 -7.29 -22.36 -24.86
N GLU A 825 -6.87 -23.59 -24.54
CA GLU A 825 -7.38 -24.33 -23.39
C GLU A 825 -6.86 -23.73 -22.06
N LYS A 826 -7.61 -23.88 -20.99
CA LYS A 826 -7.21 -23.48 -19.64
C LYS A 826 -5.88 -24.14 -19.25
N GLY A 827 -4.92 -23.35 -18.76
CA GLY A 827 -3.55 -23.81 -18.43
C GLY A 827 -2.59 -23.72 -19.61
N SER A 828 -3.00 -23.11 -20.72
CA SER A 828 -2.08 -22.72 -21.80
C SER A 828 -1.23 -21.53 -21.37
N PRO A 829 -0.04 -21.30 -21.99
CA PRO A 829 0.86 -20.22 -21.62
C PRO A 829 0.18 -18.84 -21.62
N ARG A 830 0.33 -18.10 -20.53
CA ARG A 830 -0.20 -16.74 -20.37
C ARG A 830 0.83 -15.76 -20.91
N ILE A 831 0.94 -15.74 -22.22
CA ILE A 831 1.83 -14.88 -22.99
C ILE A 831 1.06 -14.43 -24.22
N MET A 832 0.84 -13.14 -24.37
CA MET A 832 0.12 -12.55 -25.50
C MET A 832 1.07 -12.18 -26.61
N ASP A 833 2.21 -11.59 -26.23
CA ASP A 833 3.32 -11.23 -27.08
C ASP A 833 4.65 -11.45 -26.37
N ASP A 834 5.73 -11.73 -27.13
CA ASP A 834 7.05 -11.97 -26.57
C ASP A 834 8.20 -11.64 -27.52
N ILE A 835 9.33 -11.22 -26.97
CA ILE A 835 10.55 -10.94 -27.72
C ILE A 835 11.80 -11.39 -26.97
N LEU A 836 12.73 -12.03 -27.68
CA LEU A 836 14.04 -12.46 -27.16
C LEU A 836 15.18 -11.64 -27.77
N ILE A 837 16.00 -11.04 -26.93
CA ILE A 837 17.06 -10.11 -27.31
C ILE A 837 18.41 -10.59 -26.76
N ASN A 838 19.45 -10.53 -27.57
CA ASN A 838 20.83 -10.78 -27.14
C ASN A 838 21.59 -9.45 -27.02
N LEU A 839 22.20 -9.19 -25.87
CA LEU A 839 22.99 -7.99 -25.60
C LEU A 839 24.40 -8.13 -26.20
N LYS A 840 24.91 -7.01 -26.74
CA LYS A 840 26.25 -6.95 -27.38
C LYS A 840 27.32 -6.53 -26.39
#